data_9fd16c6eb3d6b071fb740e163170ffd4
#
_entry.id   9fd16c6eb3d6b071fb740e163170ffd4
#
_cell.length_a   1.000
_cell.length_b   1.000
_cell.length_c   1.000
_cell.angle_alpha   90.00
_cell.angle_beta   90.00
_cell.angle_gamma   90.00
#
_symmetry.space_group_name_H-M   'P 1'
#
loop_
_entity.id
_entity.type
_entity.pdbx_description
1 polymer ?
#
loop_
_entity_poly.entity_id
_entity_poly.type
_entity_poly.pdbx_seq_one_letter_code
_entity_poly.pdbx_strand_id
1 'polypeptide(L)'
;MHKFDFSSCILPQACYTDFIITRGAAPRHSELPERGGYMMIQLHNGGVVWQDGAVHPAPAGGEAARDKTMAYRILRAHNTGSGDGLLHLTFDSLISHDITYVGVIQTAKASGLKEFPVPYVLTNCHNSLCAVGGTINADDHAFGLSAAVKYGGDYVPANQAVIHQYARELLAGCGKMVLGSDSHTRYGALGTLGVGEGGGEIVKQLLRNTYDLAAPQVILVHVTGKPRHGVGPHDVAIALCGAVYKNGFVKNKVLEFVGDGIGGLSMDYRIGIDVMTTETACLTSIWETDSAVADYLALHGRAGDFAPLHPENGAYYDGLIELDLSAIEPMAALPFHPSEAVTLRELIADPGDVLREVEKRAAAQFGGKVQLHLTDKVKDGKLRVEQGVIAGCAGGLYDNIAAAAAILDGCDVGSGNFDFSVYPPSVPVELELVENGVTSRLLRAGAVCKPCFCGPCFGAGDVPANDALSIRHTTRNFPNREGSKPGDGQLSGVILMDARSIAATARNHGVLTSAADVDYDEPAPVERRFDASVYDKRVYRGFGHPQPDAPLQYGPNIAEWPAIPALSDDLLLQVASVLRDEVTTTDELIPSGETSSYRSNPMKLAQFTLSRRDPDYVPRAKAAAALETLRAAGHAREDDTLSAALKALGLTAEDAQRLHIGSVLFANKPGDGSAREQAASCQRVLGGSANICYEFATKRYRSNCVNWGILPFTLAAGDPFDGAPGDFIYVPRVREELAAGDEVFPAVLLRGGETRDMTLYLKNTDAQERELLLRGCLINYYAAKNEERHG
;
A
#
# COMPACT_ATOMS: atom_id res chain seq x y z
N MET A 1 -57.95 -0.18 6.48
CA MET A 1 -58.70 -0.13 5.19
C MET A 1 -58.05 0.91 4.30
N HIS A 2 -57.22 0.49 3.37
CA HIS A 2 -57.09 0.84 1.99
C HIS A 2 -55.79 0.18 1.49
N LYS A 3 -56.03 -0.88 0.70
CA LYS A 3 -55.00 -1.54 -0.12
C LYS A 3 -54.64 -0.58 -1.26
N PHE A 4 -53.39 -0.42 -1.55
CA PHE A 4 -52.92 0.02 -2.88
C PHE A 4 -52.07 -1.08 -3.49
N ASP A 5 -52.48 -1.44 -4.67
CA ASP A 5 -52.02 -2.48 -5.58
C ASP A 5 -50.77 -1.97 -6.33
N PHE A 6 -49.69 -2.75 -6.35
CA PHE A 6 -48.53 -2.50 -7.20
C PHE A 6 -48.46 -3.58 -8.28
N SER A 7 -49.11 -3.30 -9.39
CA SER A 7 -48.81 -4.02 -10.63
C SER A 7 -48.41 -3.04 -11.73
N SER A 8 -47.39 -3.40 -12.43
CA SER A 8 -46.89 -2.87 -13.70
C SER A 8 -46.01 -1.62 -13.67
N CYS A 9 -44.66 -1.86 -13.68
CA CYS A 9 -43.75 -1.18 -14.61
C CYS A 9 -42.53 -2.08 -14.86
N ILE A 10 -42.57 -2.82 -15.96
CA ILE A 10 -41.45 -3.55 -16.52
C ILE A 10 -40.64 -2.56 -17.35
N LEU A 11 -39.35 -2.38 -17.04
CA LEU A 11 -38.38 -1.80 -17.94
C LEU A 11 -37.35 -2.86 -18.33
N PRO A 12 -36.85 -2.86 -19.58
CA PRO A 12 -36.20 -4.03 -20.16
C PRO A 12 -34.75 -4.19 -19.77
N GLN A 13 -34.35 -5.42 -19.52
CA GLN A 13 -32.99 -5.90 -19.47
C GLN A 13 -32.25 -5.56 -20.77
N ALA A 14 -31.15 -4.85 -20.68
CA ALA A 14 -30.15 -4.78 -21.72
C ALA A 14 -29.12 -5.88 -21.49
N CYS A 15 -29.09 -6.83 -22.40
CA CYS A 15 -28.14 -7.92 -22.51
C CYS A 15 -26.69 -7.38 -22.64
N TYR A 16 -25.78 -7.89 -21.82
CA TYR A 16 -24.38 -7.97 -22.16
C TYR A 16 -24.10 -9.35 -22.74
N THR A 17 -23.96 -9.42 -24.06
CA THR A 17 -23.46 -10.60 -24.78
C THR A 17 -22.07 -10.34 -25.31
N ASP A 18 -21.21 -11.29 -25.02
CA ASP A 18 -20.02 -11.78 -25.74
C ASP A 18 -19.24 -10.84 -26.66
N PHE A 19 -17.99 -10.56 -26.27
CA PHE A 19 -16.96 -10.17 -27.21
C PHE A 19 -16.01 -11.35 -27.51
N ILE A 20 -16.36 -12.07 -28.57
CA ILE A 20 -15.45 -12.97 -29.29
C ILE A 20 -14.52 -12.12 -30.12
N ILE A 21 -13.20 -12.33 -29.94
CA ILE A 21 -12.15 -11.70 -30.75
C ILE A 21 -12.21 -12.25 -32.18
N THR A 22 -12.72 -11.46 -33.11
CA THR A 22 -12.46 -11.63 -34.55
C THR A 22 -11.56 -10.47 -35.01
N ARG A 23 -10.44 -10.82 -35.64
CA ARG A 23 -9.53 -9.88 -36.31
C ARG A 23 -10.29 -9.14 -37.42
N GLY A 24 -10.27 -7.83 -37.38
CA GLY A 24 -10.65 -7.01 -38.53
C GLY A 24 -11.32 -5.68 -38.19
N ALA A 25 -10.66 -4.59 -38.59
CA ALA A 25 -11.12 -3.20 -38.66
C ALA A 25 -11.11 -2.40 -37.32
N ALA A 26 -10.29 -1.34 -37.31
CA ALA A 26 -10.25 -0.34 -36.25
C ALA A 26 -11.63 0.28 -35.97
N PRO A 27 -12.07 0.40 -34.70
CA PRO A 27 -13.26 1.18 -34.39
C PRO A 27 -12.95 2.68 -34.52
N ARG A 28 -13.82 3.37 -35.25
CA ARG A 28 -13.82 4.83 -35.31
C ARG A 28 -14.07 5.39 -33.92
N HIS A 29 -13.27 6.37 -33.53
CA HIS A 29 -13.46 7.16 -32.33
C HIS A 29 -14.92 7.64 -32.21
N SER A 30 -15.61 7.25 -31.11
CA SER A 30 -16.79 7.95 -30.64
C SER A 30 -16.32 9.22 -29.97
N GLU A 31 -16.67 10.36 -30.56
CA GLU A 31 -16.35 11.70 -30.13
C GLU A 31 -16.91 11.95 -28.71
N LEU A 32 -15.99 12.00 -27.71
CA LEU A 32 -16.23 12.83 -26.53
C LEU A 32 -16.09 14.29 -26.96
N PRO A 33 -16.87 15.23 -26.41
CA PRO A 33 -16.81 16.64 -26.86
C PRO A 33 -15.37 17.15 -26.65
N GLU A 34 -14.78 17.64 -27.73
CA GLU A 34 -13.54 18.41 -27.72
C GLU A 34 -13.71 19.63 -26.80
N ARG A 35 -13.29 19.47 -25.53
CA ARG A 35 -12.91 20.63 -24.72
C ARG A 35 -11.46 20.94 -25.09
N GLY A 36 -11.28 22.02 -25.83
CA GLY A 36 -9.95 22.54 -26.21
C GLY A 36 -9.11 22.81 -24.97
N GLY A 37 -8.25 21.84 -24.61
CA GLY A 37 -7.21 21.93 -23.62
C GLY A 37 -6.13 20.95 -24.02
N TYR A 38 -4.88 21.38 -24.07
CA TYR A 38 -3.72 20.50 -24.17
C TYR A 38 -3.89 19.38 -23.11
N MET A 39 -3.90 18.10 -23.54
CA MET A 39 -3.96 16.99 -22.58
C MET A 39 -2.66 17.00 -21.79
N MET A 40 -2.75 17.17 -20.46
CA MET A 40 -1.60 17.23 -19.54
C MET A 40 -0.73 15.96 -19.60
N ILE A 41 -1.37 14.83 -19.85
CA ILE A 41 -0.72 13.51 -19.92
C ILE A 41 -1.39 12.73 -21.06
N GLN A 42 -0.54 12.10 -21.93
CA GLN A 42 -1.02 11.25 -23.01
C GLN A 42 -0.51 9.82 -22.81
N LEU A 43 -1.39 8.84 -23.06
CA LEU A 43 -1.09 7.41 -22.90
C LEU A 43 -1.09 6.74 -24.27
N HIS A 44 -0.01 6.01 -24.58
CA HIS A 44 0.12 5.27 -25.81
C HIS A 44 0.25 3.79 -25.52
N ASN A 45 -0.72 3.01 -25.97
CA ASN A 45 -0.69 1.55 -25.95
C ASN A 45 0.16 1.05 -27.13
N GLY A 46 1.02 0.10 -26.85
CA GLY A 46 1.90 -0.51 -27.85
C GLY A 46 3.37 -0.22 -27.57
N GLY A 47 4.22 -1.09 -28.10
CA GLY A 47 5.65 -1.01 -27.88
C GLY A 47 6.27 0.24 -28.51
N VAL A 48 7.19 0.87 -27.74
CA VAL A 48 8.04 1.95 -28.25
C VAL A 48 9.52 1.64 -27.97
N VAL A 49 10.41 2.28 -28.71
CA VAL A 49 11.85 2.21 -28.46
C VAL A 49 12.40 3.60 -28.20
N TRP A 50 13.33 3.68 -27.25
CA TRP A 50 14.14 4.86 -27.00
C TRP A 50 15.40 4.79 -27.85
N GLN A 51 15.58 5.72 -28.77
CA GLN A 51 16.73 5.75 -29.64
C GLN A 51 17.16 7.18 -29.94
N ASP A 52 18.47 7.44 -29.81
CA ASP A 52 19.11 8.75 -30.10
C ASP A 52 18.44 9.93 -29.41
N GLY A 53 17.95 9.73 -28.17
CA GLY A 53 17.28 10.76 -27.36
C GLY A 53 15.82 11.00 -27.73
N ALA A 54 15.19 10.11 -28.52
CA ALA A 54 13.82 10.24 -28.97
C ALA A 54 13.03 8.93 -28.86
N VAL A 55 11.70 9.08 -28.83
CA VAL A 55 10.74 7.96 -28.79
C VAL A 55 10.32 7.61 -30.23
N HIS A 56 10.40 6.33 -30.56
CA HIS A 56 9.98 5.80 -31.85
C HIS A 56 9.06 4.60 -31.68
N PRO A 57 8.16 4.29 -32.63
CA PRO A 57 7.39 3.04 -32.61
C PRO A 57 8.31 1.81 -32.61
N ALA A 58 8.01 0.82 -31.78
CA ALA A 58 8.82 -0.39 -31.74
C ALA A 58 8.60 -1.27 -32.98
N PRO A 59 9.66 -1.92 -33.52
CA PRO A 59 9.50 -2.94 -34.53
C PRO A 59 8.81 -4.18 -33.95
N ALA A 60 8.12 -4.96 -34.79
CA ALA A 60 7.55 -6.24 -34.40
C ALA A 60 8.62 -7.18 -33.82
N GLY A 61 8.38 -7.78 -32.65
CA GLY A 61 9.35 -8.66 -31.98
C GLY A 61 10.50 -7.95 -31.26
N GLY A 62 10.31 -6.65 -30.98
CA GLY A 62 11.31 -5.83 -30.29
C GLY A 62 11.46 -6.10 -28.78
N GLU A 63 10.58 -6.92 -28.17
CA GLU A 63 10.51 -7.13 -26.72
C GLU A 63 11.80 -7.64 -26.07
N ALA A 64 12.65 -8.35 -26.81
CA ALA A 64 13.96 -8.80 -26.35
C ALA A 64 14.87 -7.62 -25.95
N ALA A 65 14.67 -6.44 -26.55
CA ALA A 65 15.44 -5.23 -26.23
C ALA A 65 14.97 -4.52 -24.94
N ARG A 66 14.00 -5.09 -24.20
CA ARG A 66 13.64 -4.68 -22.83
C ARG A 66 14.86 -4.76 -21.89
N ASP A 67 15.79 -5.64 -22.19
CA ASP A 67 17.06 -5.78 -21.48
C ASP A 67 17.94 -4.53 -21.47
N LYS A 68 17.70 -3.61 -22.40
CA LYS A 68 18.41 -2.33 -22.51
C LYS A 68 17.82 -1.22 -21.63
N THR A 69 16.67 -1.46 -20.98
CA THR A 69 16.08 -0.53 -20.03
C THR A 69 16.91 -0.47 -18.74
N MET A 70 16.86 0.65 -18.03
CA MET A 70 17.50 0.77 -16.70
C MET A 70 16.96 -0.26 -15.72
N ALA A 71 15.64 -0.44 -15.71
CA ALA A 71 14.95 -1.39 -14.84
C ALA A 71 15.47 -2.82 -15.02
N TYR A 72 15.55 -3.33 -16.26
CA TYR A 72 15.99 -4.69 -16.49
C TYR A 72 17.49 -4.90 -16.20
N ARG A 73 18.32 -3.90 -16.44
CA ARG A 73 19.74 -3.97 -16.08
C ARG A 73 19.92 -4.13 -14.57
N ILE A 74 19.15 -3.40 -13.75
CA ILE A 74 19.16 -3.54 -12.28
C ILE A 74 18.58 -4.89 -11.86
N LEU A 75 17.41 -5.28 -12.38
CA LEU A 75 16.77 -6.56 -12.07
C LEU A 75 17.68 -7.75 -12.39
N ARG A 76 18.39 -7.72 -13.52
CA ARG A 76 19.34 -8.77 -13.89
C ARG A 76 20.57 -8.84 -12.98
N ALA A 77 21.08 -7.69 -12.53
CA ALA A 77 22.20 -7.65 -11.60
C ALA A 77 21.86 -8.28 -10.24
N HIS A 78 20.57 -8.27 -9.86
CA HIS A 78 20.08 -8.81 -8.58
C HIS A 78 19.41 -10.19 -8.72
N ASN A 79 19.34 -10.74 -9.95
CA ASN A 79 18.73 -12.04 -10.19
C ASN A 79 19.74 -13.17 -9.97
N THR A 80 19.45 -14.04 -9.01
CA THR A 80 20.31 -15.18 -8.64
C THR A 80 19.86 -16.52 -9.24
N GLY A 81 18.69 -16.55 -9.91
CA GLY A 81 18.12 -17.75 -10.51
C GLY A 81 18.21 -17.78 -12.04
N SER A 82 18.00 -18.95 -12.60
CA SER A 82 17.96 -19.15 -14.07
C SER A 82 17.03 -20.31 -14.45
N GLY A 83 16.23 -20.12 -15.49
CA GLY A 83 15.67 -21.23 -16.28
C GLY A 83 14.19 -21.59 -16.06
N ASP A 84 13.49 -21.03 -15.07
CA ASP A 84 12.06 -21.28 -14.82
C ASP A 84 11.12 -20.14 -15.29
N GLY A 85 11.70 -19.11 -15.91
CA GLY A 85 10.94 -17.95 -16.40
C GLY A 85 10.63 -16.89 -15.34
N LEU A 86 11.13 -17.06 -14.10
CA LEU A 86 11.02 -16.10 -13.02
C LEU A 86 12.35 -15.38 -12.78
N LEU A 87 12.27 -14.19 -12.21
CA LEU A 87 13.40 -13.49 -11.61
C LEU A 87 13.43 -13.86 -10.12
N HIS A 88 14.55 -14.36 -9.63
CA HIS A 88 14.81 -14.69 -8.24
C HIS A 88 15.68 -13.60 -7.62
N LEU A 89 15.04 -12.56 -7.09
CA LEU A 89 15.70 -11.32 -6.72
C LEU A 89 16.19 -11.33 -5.28
N THR A 90 17.38 -10.77 -5.08
CA THR A 90 17.93 -10.39 -3.77
C THR A 90 18.02 -8.88 -3.67
N PHE A 91 18.08 -8.34 -2.46
CA PHE A 91 18.11 -6.90 -2.22
C PHE A 91 19.38 -6.49 -1.48
N ASP A 92 19.90 -5.28 -1.77
CA ASP A 92 21.08 -4.75 -1.10
C ASP A 92 20.81 -4.35 0.35
N SER A 93 19.57 -3.94 0.63
CA SER A 93 19.15 -3.58 2.00
C SER A 93 17.65 -3.71 2.20
N LEU A 94 17.27 -3.85 3.48
CA LEU A 94 15.90 -3.95 3.95
C LEU A 94 15.57 -2.77 4.86
N ILE A 95 14.30 -2.34 4.88
CA ILE A 95 13.85 -1.29 5.79
C ILE A 95 12.42 -1.52 6.26
N SER A 96 12.18 -1.33 7.56
CA SER A 96 10.85 -1.49 8.16
C SER A 96 10.56 -0.41 9.20
N HIS A 97 9.28 -0.22 9.48
CA HIS A 97 8.83 0.73 10.50
C HIS A 97 8.17 0.00 11.70
N ASP A 98 7.96 0.73 12.77
CA ASP A 98 7.53 0.25 14.09
C ASP A 98 6.18 -0.48 14.13
N ILE A 99 5.29 -0.27 13.17
CA ILE A 99 4.05 -1.07 13.09
C ILE A 99 4.20 -2.37 12.30
N THR A 100 5.40 -2.71 11.81
CA THR A 100 5.64 -3.94 11.02
C THR A 100 6.83 -4.75 11.52
N TYR A 101 7.96 -4.14 11.93
CA TYR A 101 9.17 -4.89 12.19
C TYR A 101 9.06 -5.90 13.34
N VAL A 102 8.24 -5.65 14.36
CA VAL A 102 8.07 -6.61 15.47
C VAL A 102 7.54 -7.95 14.94
N GLY A 103 6.44 -7.91 14.17
CA GLY A 103 5.86 -9.10 13.56
C GLY A 103 6.80 -9.78 12.55
N VAL A 104 7.52 -8.99 11.75
CA VAL A 104 8.54 -9.49 10.79
C VAL A 104 9.64 -10.25 11.54
N ILE A 105 10.21 -9.66 12.59
CA ILE A 105 11.31 -10.26 13.36
C ILE A 105 10.83 -11.52 14.13
N GLN A 106 9.64 -11.48 14.71
CA GLN A 106 9.07 -12.65 15.36
C GLN A 106 8.81 -13.81 14.38
N THR A 107 8.32 -13.50 13.17
CA THR A 107 8.13 -14.51 12.12
C THR A 107 9.47 -15.09 11.68
N ALA A 108 10.47 -14.25 11.42
CA ALA A 108 11.81 -14.69 11.04
C ALA A 108 12.49 -15.50 12.15
N LYS A 109 12.35 -15.07 13.42
CA LYS A 109 12.85 -15.81 14.61
C LYS A 109 12.23 -17.20 14.70
N ALA A 110 10.90 -17.29 14.59
CA ALA A 110 10.19 -18.58 14.62
C ALA A 110 10.58 -19.48 13.44
N SER A 111 11.06 -18.90 12.34
CA SER A 111 11.59 -19.60 11.16
C SER A 111 13.10 -19.88 11.22
N GLY A 112 13.78 -19.59 12.35
CA GLY A 112 15.19 -19.95 12.58
C GLY A 112 16.21 -18.84 12.28
N LEU A 113 15.82 -17.56 12.26
CA LEU A 113 16.73 -16.41 12.09
C LEU A 113 17.88 -16.46 13.12
N LYS A 114 19.11 -16.26 12.65
CA LYS A 114 20.32 -16.18 13.47
C LYS A 114 20.93 -14.79 13.52
N GLU A 115 20.97 -14.11 12.37
CA GLU A 115 21.51 -12.77 12.16
C GLU A 115 20.81 -12.11 10.97
N PHE A 116 20.88 -10.79 10.83
CA PHE A 116 20.43 -10.10 9.62
C PHE A 116 21.49 -10.26 8.53
N PRO A 117 21.16 -10.89 7.40
CA PRO A 117 22.13 -11.24 6.35
C PRO A 117 22.54 -10.07 5.46
N VAL A 118 21.73 -9.03 5.44
CA VAL A 118 21.93 -7.78 4.69
C VAL A 118 21.59 -6.60 5.62
N PRO A 119 22.03 -5.37 5.30
CA PRO A 119 21.63 -4.19 6.08
C PRO A 119 20.12 -4.15 6.29
N TYR A 120 19.67 -4.17 7.53
CA TYR A 120 18.26 -4.06 7.89
C TYR A 120 18.06 -2.94 8.88
N VAL A 121 17.29 -1.93 8.44
CA VAL A 121 17.03 -0.72 9.22
C VAL A 121 15.62 -0.76 9.82
N LEU A 122 15.55 -0.57 11.13
CA LEU A 122 14.32 -0.51 11.92
C LEU A 122 14.04 0.96 12.29
N THR A 123 12.98 1.53 11.72
CA THR A 123 12.61 2.94 11.93
C THR A 123 11.36 3.07 12.82
N ASN A 124 11.28 4.15 13.60
CA ASN A 124 10.17 4.40 14.52
C ASN A 124 9.43 5.69 14.14
N CYS A 125 8.64 5.62 13.07
CA CYS A 125 8.02 6.79 12.48
C CYS A 125 6.48 6.70 12.33
N HIS A 126 5.86 5.54 12.59
CA HIS A 126 4.41 5.37 12.48
C HIS A 126 3.70 5.34 13.84
N ASN A 127 4.23 4.63 14.82
CA ASN A 127 3.75 4.64 16.21
C ASN A 127 4.65 5.47 17.12
N SER A 128 5.30 6.50 16.61
CA SER A 128 6.23 7.29 17.40
C SER A 128 5.52 7.94 18.59
N LEU A 129 6.25 8.05 19.72
CA LEU A 129 5.70 8.54 21.00
C LEU A 129 5.20 9.98 20.94
N CYS A 130 5.54 10.76 19.92
CA CYS A 130 5.08 12.13 19.77
C CYS A 130 3.58 12.25 19.40
N ALA A 131 2.98 11.21 18.82
CA ALA A 131 1.59 11.29 18.38
C ALA A 131 0.69 10.22 19.01
N VAL A 132 1.16 8.97 19.12
CA VAL A 132 0.36 7.87 19.68
C VAL A 132 0.62 7.69 21.17
N GLY A 133 1.85 7.89 21.63
CA GLY A 133 2.28 8.12 23.00
C GLY A 133 1.77 7.18 24.09
N GLY A 134 1.96 5.87 23.92
CA GLY A 134 1.61 4.89 24.94
C GLY A 134 2.78 3.96 25.30
N THR A 135 2.74 3.38 26.52
CA THR A 135 3.72 2.36 26.93
C THR A 135 3.84 1.24 25.93
N ILE A 136 2.73 0.83 25.32
CA ILE A 136 2.66 -0.21 24.28
C ILE A 136 3.55 0.12 23.07
N ASN A 137 3.67 1.38 22.69
CA ASN A 137 4.52 1.82 21.58
C ASN A 137 5.99 1.87 22.01
N ALA A 138 6.26 2.30 23.25
CA ALA A 138 7.61 2.28 23.80
C ALA A 138 8.15 0.85 23.94
N ASP A 139 7.29 -0.13 24.27
CA ASP A 139 7.65 -1.56 24.31
C ASP A 139 8.07 -2.07 22.91
N ASP A 140 7.33 -1.71 21.86
CA ASP A 140 7.70 -2.05 20.48
C ASP A 140 9.07 -1.45 20.08
N HIS A 141 9.35 -0.20 20.51
CA HIS A 141 10.64 0.44 20.27
C HIS A 141 11.78 -0.24 21.05
N ALA A 142 11.54 -0.63 22.31
CA ALA A 142 12.52 -1.37 23.11
C ALA A 142 12.82 -2.76 22.51
N PHE A 143 11.78 -3.45 22.01
CA PHE A 143 11.96 -4.70 21.28
C PHE A 143 12.80 -4.47 20.00
N GLY A 144 12.50 -3.43 19.22
CA GLY A 144 13.22 -3.10 17.98
C GLY A 144 14.70 -2.86 18.22
N LEU A 145 15.06 -2.06 19.25
CA LEU A 145 16.45 -1.84 19.62
C LEU A 145 17.14 -3.14 20.07
N SER A 146 16.49 -3.94 20.92
CA SER A 146 17.07 -5.21 21.38
C SER A 146 17.26 -6.21 20.23
N ALA A 147 16.37 -6.19 19.23
CA ALA A 147 16.49 -7.01 18.04
C ALA A 147 17.63 -6.54 17.12
N ALA A 148 17.79 -5.21 16.93
CA ALA A 148 18.92 -4.66 16.20
C ALA A 148 20.26 -5.05 16.85
N VAL A 149 20.36 -5.01 18.18
CA VAL A 149 21.55 -5.44 18.93
C VAL A 149 21.77 -6.94 18.73
N LYS A 150 20.75 -7.76 18.93
CA LYS A 150 20.85 -9.23 18.86
C LYS A 150 21.24 -9.74 17.49
N TYR A 151 20.58 -9.25 16.45
CA TYR A 151 20.69 -9.76 15.08
C TYR A 151 21.61 -8.94 14.17
N GLY A 152 22.16 -7.82 14.67
CA GLY A 152 23.09 -6.98 13.91
C GLY A 152 22.37 -6.10 12.87
N GLY A 153 21.41 -5.29 13.29
CA GLY A 153 20.72 -4.30 12.45
C GLY A 153 20.92 -2.88 12.91
N ASP A 154 20.39 -1.93 12.15
CA ASP A 154 20.38 -0.53 12.51
C ASP A 154 19.01 -0.13 13.09
N TYR A 155 19.01 0.72 14.12
CA TYR A 155 17.80 1.19 14.78
C TYR A 155 17.73 2.71 14.81
N VAL A 156 16.70 3.27 14.21
CA VAL A 156 16.43 4.71 14.13
C VAL A 156 15.35 5.06 15.15
N PRO A 157 15.66 5.80 16.21
CA PRO A 157 14.68 6.17 17.24
C PRO A 157 13.53 7.03 16.70
N ALA A 158 12.44 7.14 17.47
CA ALA A 158 11.33 8.02 17.18
C ALA A 158 11.79 9.47 16.98
N ASN A 159 11.12 10.17 16.06
CA ASN A 159 11.36 11.58 15.73
C ASN A 159 12.76 11.90 15.16
N GLN A 160 13.46 10.93 14.58
CA GLN A 160 14.71 11.17 13.87
C GLN A 160 14.51 11.31 12.36
N ALA A 161 13.73 10.42 11.77
CA ALA A 161 13.35 10.50 10.35
C ALA A 161 12.11 9.66 10.08
N VAL A 162 11.33 10.03 9.07
CA VAL A 162 10.39 9.10 8.46
C VAL A 162 11.16 8.06 7.65
N ILE A 163 10.62 6.82 7.57
CA ILE A 163 11.30 5.67 6.96
C ILE A 163 11.92 5.99 5.58
N HIS A 164 11.14 6.60 4.68
CA HIS A 164 11.61 6.83 3.31
C HIS A 164 12.64 7.94 3.20
N GLN A 165 12.60 8.93 4.08
CA GLN A 165 13.64 9.97 4.08
C GLN A 165 14.97 9.42 4.59
N TYR A 166 14.95 8.62 5.67
CA TYR A 166 16.16 7.94 6.14
C TYR A 166 16.77 7.05 5.05
N ALA A 167 15.93 6.31 4.33
CA ALA A 167 16.39 5.46 3.22
C ALA A 167 17.03 6.28 2.09
N ARG A 168 16.45 7.43 1.70
CA ARG A 168 17.00 8.33 0.67
C ARG A 168 18.34 8.91 1.10
N GLU A 169 18.42 9.34 2.34
CA GLU A 169 19.63 9.95 2.88
C GLU A 169 20.79 8.94 3.06
N LEU A 170 20.50 7.67 3.43
CA LEU A 170 21.56 6.74 3.87
C LEU A 170 21.62 5.39 3.15
N LEU A 171 20.60 4.94 2.42
CA LEU A 171 20.57 3.62 1.79
C LEU A 171 20.50 3.65 0.25
N ALA A 172 19.63 4.49 -0.31
CA ALA A 172 19.39 4.54 -1.75
C ALA A 172 20.66 4.96 -2.52
N GLY A 173 20.91 4.35 -3.66
CA GLY A 173 22.05 4.65 -4.55
C GLY A 173 21.83 4.04 -5.94
N CYS A 174 22.54 4.56 -6.93
CA CYS A 174 22.33 4.17 -8.32
C CYS A 174 22.58 2.67 -8.54
N GLY A 175 21.63 2.00 -9.14
CA GLY A 175 21.71 0.57 -9.45
C GLY A 175 21.38 -0.37 -8.28
N LYS A 176 21.06 0.15 -7.10
CA LYS A 176 20.69 -0.67 -5.92
C LYS A 176 19.23 -1.10 -5.96
N MET A 177 18.90 -2.14 -5.18
CA MET A 177 17.54 -2.58 -4.86
C MET A 177 17.29 -2.54 -3.35
N VAL A 178 16.18 -1.94 -2.92
CA VAL A 178 15.77 -1.86 -1.51
C VAL A 178 14.36 -2.43 -1.34
N LEU A 179 14.20 -3.38 -0.41
CA LEU A 179 12.90 -3.91 -0.04
C LEU A 179 12.43 -3.29 1.27
N GLY A 180 11.24 -2.75 1.28
CA GLY A 180 10.63 -2.14 2.46
C GLY A 180 9.29 -2.76 2.84
N SER A 181 8.99 -2.77 4.13
CA SER A 181 7.68 -3.21 4.63
C SER A 181 6.58 -2.15 4.47
N ASP A 182 6.91 -0.97 3.98
CA ASP A 182 5.98 0.09 3.63
C ASP A 182 5.75 0.18 2.11
N SER A 183 4.52 0.43 1.71
CA SER A 183 4.12 0.50 0.30
C SER A 183 4.76 1.66 -0.49
N HIS A 184 5.18 2.75 0.21
CA HIS A 184 5.85 3.90 -0.41
C HIS A 184 7.38 3.74 -0.52
N THR A 185 7.89 2.52 -0.44
CA THR A 185 9.30 2.21 -0.73
C THR A 185 9.55 2.45 -2.21
N ARG A 186 9.86 3.72 -2.55
CA ARG A 186 10.11 4.25 -3.89
C ARG A 186 11.32 5.18 -3.83
N TYR A 187 12.39 4.82 -4.51
CA TYR A 187 13.66 5.54 -4.49
C TYR A 187 14.23 5.68 -5.92
N GLY A 188 13.35 5.55 -6.92
CA GLY A 188 13.71 5.63 -8.33
C GLY A 188 14.38 6.94 -8.70
N ALA A 189 13.96 8.06 -8.13
CA ALA A 189 14.58 9.36 -8.32
C ALA A 189 16.09 9.42 -7.94
N LEU A 190 16.57 8.46 -7.14
CA LEU A 190 17.97 8.27 -6.76
C LEU A 190 18.63 7.09 -7.49
N GLY A 191 18.03 6.61 -8.56
CA GLY A 191 18.56 5.47 -9.33
C GLY A 191 18.43 4.11 -8.64
N THR A 192 17.53 3.97 -7.63
CA THR A 192 17.34 2.74 -6.85
C THR A 192 15.97 2.14 -7.11
N LEU A 193 15.88 0.85 -7.44
CA LEU A 193 14.61 0.14 -7.47
C LEU A 193 14.13 -0.14 -6.04
N GLY A 194 13.20 0.68 -5.54
CA GLY A 194 12.55 0.49 -4.26
C GLY A 194 11.27 -0.34 -4.41
N VAL A 195 11.14 -1.45 -3.68
CA VAL A 195 9.96 -2.32 -3.71
C VAL A 195 9.31 -2.35 -2.33
N GLY A 196 8.03 -1.99 -2.26
CA GLY A 196 7.24 -2.03 -1.03
C GLY A 196 6.38 -3.27 -0.95
N GLU A 197 6.65 -4.16 0.01
CA GLU A 197 5.95 -5.45 0.16
C GLU A 197 5.49 -5.72 1.61
N GLY A 198 4.78 -6.82 1.83
CA GLY A 198 4.37 -7.28 3.15
C GLY A 198 5.53 -7.89 3.94
N GLY A 199 5.31 -8.09 5.25
CA GLY A 199 6.31 -8.64 6.17
C GLY A 199 6.86 -10.00 5.74
N GLY A 200 6.05 -10.85 5.11
CA GLY A 200 6.47 -12.17 4.63
C GLY A 200 7.62 -12.12 3.62
N GLU A 201 7.65 -11.14 2.73
CA GLU A 201 8.72 -10.99 1.74
C GLU A 201 10.03 -10.50 2.40
N ILE A 202 9.92 -9.62 3.40
CA ILE A 202 11.08 -9.24 4.23
C ILE A 202 11.64 -10.48 4.95
N VAL A 203 10.76 -11.32 5.53
CA VAL A 203 11.17 -12.57 6.21
C VAL A 203 11.93 -13.49 5.26
N LYS A 204 11.48 -13.64 4.00
CA LYS A 204 12.21 -14.44 3.00
C LYS A 204 13.65 -13.94 2.81
N GLN A 205 13.84 -12.62 2.66
CA GLN A 205 15.18 -12.04 2.53
C GLN A 205 16.03 -12.25 3.81
N LEU A 206 15.43 -12.06 5.01
CA LEU A 206 16.10 -12.31 6.29
C LEU A 206 16.53 -13.78 6.45
N LEU A 207 15.87 -14.71 5.78
CA LEU A 207 16.21 -16.14 5.75
C LEU A 207 17.01 -16.54 4.51
N ARG A 208 17.63 -15.56 3.80
CA ARG A 208 18.47 -15.77 2.59
C ARG A 208 17.73 -16.47 1.45
N ASN A 209 16.43 -16.20 1.31
CA ASN A 209 15.62 -16.65 0.18
C ASN A 209 15.32 -15.47 -0.75
N THR A 210 14.83 -15.77 -1.95
CA THR A 210 14.60 -14.80 -3.01
C THR A 210 13.19 -14.19 -2.99
N TYR A 211 13.06 -13.05 -3.63
CA TYR A 211 11.78 -12.47 -4.04
C TYR A 211 11.52 -12.87 -5.49
N ASP A 212 10.53 -13.74 -5.69
CA ASP A 212 10.27 -14.35 -6.99
C ASP A 212 9.24 -13.53 -7.77
N LEU A 213 9.63 -13.09 -8.95
CA LEU A 213 8.88 -12.16 -9.79
C LEU A 213 8.84 -12.61 -11.23
N ALA A 214 7.65 -12.70 -11.82
CA ALA A 214 7.55 -12.80 -13.29
C ALA A 214 8.11 -11.52 -13.93
N ALA A 215 8.86 -11.67 -15.02
CA ALA A 215 9.48 -10.56 -15.72
C ALA A 215 8.48 -9.43 -16.02
N PRO A 216 8.62 -8.23 -15.40
CA PRO A 216 7.61 -7.18 -15.49
C PRO A 216 7.67 -6.45 -16.82
N GLN A 217 6.53 -5.90 -17.26
CA GLN A 217 6.50 -4.90 -18.31
C GLN A 217 7.10 -3.58 -17.83
N VAL A 218 7.70 -2.82 -18.74
CA VAL A 218 8.29 -1.49 -18.48
C VAL A 218 7.57 -0.44 -19.31
N ILE A 219 7.10 0.62 -18.67
CA ILE A 219 6.45 1.76 -19.31
C ILE A 219 7.41 2.94 -19.30
N LEU A 220 7.66 3.51 -20.45
CA LEU A 220 8.42 4.75 -20.59
C LEU A 220 7.56 5.94 -20.14
N VAL A 221 8.05 6.74 -19.22
CA VAL A 221 7.50 8.05 -18.88
C VAL A 221 8.43 9.10 -19.47
N HIS A 222 8.04 9.66 -20.62
CA HIS A 222 8.81 10.68 -21.32
C HIS A 222 8.47 12.05 -20.75
N VAL A 223 9.40 12.61 -19.99
CA VAL A 223 9.22 13.89 -19.26
C VAL A 223 9.77 15.02 -20.10
N THR A 224 8.94 16.01 -20.39
CA THR A 224 9.32 17.21 -21.18
C THR A 224 8.86 18.50 -20.51
N GLY A 225 9.35 19.64 -20.97
CA GLY A 225 8.93 20.95 -20.50
C GLY A 225 9.45 21.31 -19.10
N LYS A 226 8.83 22.32 -18.48
CA LYS A 226 9.17 22.82 -17.14
C LYS A 226 7.89 23.15 -16.36
N PRO A 227 7.87 22.97 -15.04
CA PRO A 227 6.73 23.35 -14.21
C PRO A 227 6.44 24.86 -14.33
N ARG A 228 5.15 25.21 -14.32
CA ARG A 228 4.68 26.60 -14.26
C ARG A 228 4.78 27.13 -12.83
N HIS A 229 4.70 28.46 -12.69
CA HIS A 229 4.56 29.09 -11.38
C HIS A 229 3.39 28.51 -10.59
N GLY A 230 3.60 28.23 -9.30
CA GLY A 230 2.60 27.67 -8.41
C GLY A 230 2.33 26.17 -8.58
N VAL A 231 3.01 25.48 -9.51
CA VAL A 231 2.89 24.04 -9.72
C VAL A 231 4.02 23.31 -8.99
N GLY A 232 3.65 22.43 -8.08
CA GLY A 232 4.59 21.61 -7.32
C GLY A 232 4.59 20.14 -7.72
N PRO A 233 5.45 19.32 -7.05
CA PRO A 233 5.59 17.90 -7.39
C PRO A 233 4.30 17.08 -7.18
N HIS A 234 3.49 17.50 -6.22
CA HIS A 234 2.24 16.78 -5.93
C HIS A 234 1.19 16.98 -7.00
N ASP A 235 1.18 18.14 -7.68
CA ASP A 235 0.29 18.38 -8.80
C ASP A 235 0.57 17.42 -9.96
N VAL A 236 1.86 17.22 -10.29
CA VAL A 236 2.31 16.26 -11.30
C VAL A 236 1.92 14.82 -10.91
N ALA A 237 2.14 14.47 -9.66
CA ALA A 237 1.83 13.15 -9.14
C ALA A 237 0.33 12.85 -9.15
N ILE A 238 -0.52 13.80 -8.76
CA ILE A 238 -1.99 13.67 -8.80
C ILE A 238 -2.48 13.54 -10.25
N ALA A 239 -1.96 14.37 -11.17
CA ALA A 239 -2.29 14.27 -12.58
C ALA A 239 -1.92 12.88 -13.15
N LEU A 240 -0.73 12.36 -12.81
CA LEU A 240 -0.30 11.01 -13.22
C LEU A 240 -1.22 9.92 -12.64
N CYS A 241 -1.53 9.96 -11.33
CA CYS A 241 -2.46 9.01 -10.71
C CYS A 241 -3.84 9.04 -11.39
N GLY A 242 -4.37 10.22 -11.68
CA GLY A 242 -5.64 10.41 -12.38
C GLY A 242 -5.65 9.79 -13.78
N ALA A 243 -4.54 9.94 -14.51
CA ALA A 243 -4.43 9.43 -15.87
C ALA A 243 -4.33 7.91 -15.98
N VAL A 244 -3.66 7.22 -15.02
CA VAL A 244 -3.24 5.82 -15.22
C VAL A 244 -3.90 4.80 -14.28
N TYR A 245 -4.49 5.23 -13.15
CA TYR A 245 -4.97 4.28 -12.12
C TYR A 245 -6.24 3.54 -12.57
N LYS A 246 -7.29 4.28 -12.96
CA LYS A 246 -8.62 3.73 -13.26
C LYS A 246 -8.62 2.78 -14.45
N ASN A 247 -7.75 3.02 -15.43
CA ASN A 247 -7.60 2.17 -16.61
C ASN A 247 -6.59 1.02 -16.43
N GLY A 248 -5.87 0.99 -15.29
CA GLY A 248 -4.87 -0.04 -14.99
C GLY A 248 -3.64 -0.01 -15.89
N PHE A 249 -3.37 1.08 -16.59
CA PHE A 249 -2.32 1.18 -17.61
C PHE A 249 -0.93 0.77 -17.11
N VAL A 250 -0.61 1.08 -15.85
CA VAL A 250 0.69 0.79 -15.22
C VAL A 250 0.63 -0.29 -14.14
N LYS A 251 -0.52 -0.93 -13.95
CA LYS A 251 -0.72 -1.91 -12.86
C LYS A 251 0.33 -3.05 -12.94
N ASN A 252 1.09 -3.25 -11.86
CA ASN A 252 2.17 -4.24 -11.73
C ASN A 252 3.32 -4.10 -12.75
N LYS A 253 3.48 -2.94 -13.39
CA LYS A 253 4.55 -2.64 -14.32
C LYS A 253 5.59 -1.73 -13.68
N VAL A 254 6.79 -1.64 -14.28
CA VAL A 254 7.81 -0.68 -13.86
C VAL A 254 7.62 0.62 -14.64
N LEU A 255 7.71 1.76 -13.96
CA LEU A 255 7.76 3.09 -14.59
C LEU A 255 9.22 3.52 -14.74
N GLU A 256 9.65 3.88 -15.95
CA GLU A 256 10.98 4.37 -16.24
C GLU A 256 10.90 5.81 -16.77
N PHE A 257 11.37 6.78 -15.95
CA PHE A 257 11.30 8.20 -16.24
C PHE A 257 12.55 8.66 -16.99
N VAL A 258 12.36 9.21 -18.17
CA VAL A 258 13.42 9.65 -19.11
C VAL A 258 12.97 10.94 -19.80
N GLY A 259 13.89 11.84 -20.09
CA GLY A 259 13.62 13.01 -20.92
C GLY A 259 14.24 14.32 -20.41
N ASP A 260 14.30 15.30 -21.26
CA ASP A 260 14.96 16.58 -21.02
C ASP A 260 14.29 17.46 -19.94
N GLY A 261 13.02 17.20 -19.63
CA GLY A 261 12.30 17.84 -18.54
C GLY A 261 12.87 17.51 -17.16
N ILE A 262 13.55 16.37 -17.01
CA ILE A 262 14.09 15.91 -15.71
C ILE A 262 15.20 16.85 -15.23
N GLY A 263 16.12 17.27 -16.11
CA GLY A 263 17.28 18.09 -15.76
C GLY A 263 16.94 19.45 -15.12
N GLY A 264 15.71 19.93 -15.31
CA GLY A 264 15.21 21.17 -14.68
C GLY A 264 14.57 21.02 -13.31
N LEU A 265 14.42 19.77 -12.79
CA LEU A 265 13.76 19.46 -11.51
C LEU A 265 14.78 19.31 -10.39
N SER A 266 14.50 19.92 -9.23
CA SER A 266 15.28 19.64 -8.01
C SER A 266 15.10 18.18 -7.57
N MET A 267 16.00 17.67 -6.72
CA MET A 267 15.86 16.31 -6.19
C MET A 267 14.59 16.15 -5.36
N ASP A 268 14.21 17.14 -4.55
CA ASP A 268 12.96 17.12 -3.77
C ASP A 268 11.74 17.05 -4.69
N TYR A 269 11.78 17.73 -5.84
CA TYR A 269 10.69 17.66 -6.82
C TYR A 269 10.54 16.26 -7.43
N ARG A 270 11.65 15.63 -7.88
CA ARG A 270 11.65 14.26 -8.43
C ARG A 270 11.20 13.25 -7.38
N ILE A 271 11.71 13.35 -6.15
CA ILE A 271 11.36 12.51 -5.01
C ILE A 271 9.85 12.61 -4.68
N GLY A 272 9.29 13.82 -4.73
CA GLY A 272 7.86 14.05 -4.49
C GLY A 272 6.95 13.37 -5.51
N ILE A 273 7.34 13.36 -6.79
CA ILE A 273 6.63 12.60 -7.84
C ILE A 273 6.83 11.09 -7.63
N ASP A 274 8.08 10.66 -7.45
CA ASP A 274 8.48 9.25 -7.40
C ASP A 274 7.74 8.48 -6.30
N VAL A 275 7.65 9.04 -5.09
CA VAL A 275 6.98 8.38 -3.96
C VAL A 275 5.48 8.14 -4.22
N MET A 276 4.85 9.01 -4.97
CA MET A 276 3.42 8.92 -5.32
C MET A 276 3.14 7.89 -6.42
N THR A 277 4.15 7.36 -7.11
CA THR A 277 3.96 6.28 -8.09
C THR A 277 3.34 5.03 -7.45
N THR A 278 3.47 4.85 -6.13
CA THR A 278 2.77 3.81 -5.37
C THR A 278 1.27 3.85 -5.59
N GLU A 279 0.67 5.03 -5.68
CA GLU A 279 -0.76 5.24 -5.81
C GLU A 279 -1.28 5.00 -7.24
N THR A 280 -0.39 4.74 -8.18
CA THR A 280 -0.73 4.30 -9.54
C THR A 280 -0.89 2.78 -9.66
N ALA A 281 -0.64 2.02 -8.58
CA ALA A 281 -0.55 0.56 -8.54
C ALA A 281 0.59 -0.03 -9.41
N CYS A 282 1.60 0.73 -9.78
CA CYS A 282 2.81 0.21 -10.43
C CYS A 282 3.63 -0.67 -9.48
N LEU A 283 4.48 -1.53 -10.02
CA LEU A 283 5.38 -2.38 -9.24
C LEU A 283 6.44 -1.55 -8.54
N THR A 284 7.16 -0.72 -9.31
CA THR A 284 8.22 0.19 -8.86
C THR A 284 8.46 1.26 -9.92
N SER A 285 9.37 2.19 -9.64
CA SER A 285 9.79 3.26 -10.55
C SER A 285 11.31 3.42 -10.55
N ILE A 286 11.85 3.93 -11.64
CA ILE A 286 13.26 4.28 -11.81
C ILE A 286 13.38 5.52 -12.71
N TRP A 287 14.34 6.38 -12.43
CA TRP A 287 14.60 7.61 -13.17
C TRP A 287 16.02 7.58 -13.74
N GLU A 288 16.22 8.22 -14.87
CA GLU A 288 17.57 8.51 -15.33
C GLU A 288 18.29 9.43 -14.33
N THR A 289 19.60 9.25 -14.21
CA THR A 289 20.41 9.96 -13.21
C THR A 289 21.31 10.99 -13.86
N ASP A 290 21.50 12.12 -13.21
CA ASP A 290 22.29 13.25 -13.66
C ASP A 290 23.15 13.87 -12.54
N SER A 291 23.69 15.07 -12.77
CA SER A 291 24.47 15.79 -11.76
C SER A 291 23.70 16.11 -10.50
N ALA A 292 22.36 16.34 -10.57
CA ALA A 292 21.57 16.60 -9.37
C ALA A 292 21.54 15.38 -8.44
N VAL A 293 21.48 14.17 -8.99
CA VAL A 293 21.60 12.93 -8.20
C VAL A 293 23.01 12.78 -7.63
N ALA A 294 24.04 13.07 -8.42
CA ALA A 294 25.43 13.04 -7.95
C ALA A 294 25.66 14.02 -6.78
N ASP A 295 25.15 15.24 -6.91
CA ASP A 295 25.26 16.29 -5.88
C ASP A 295 24.49 15.91 -4.61
N TYR A 296 23.28 15.34 -4.75
CA TYR A 296 22.50 14.84 -3.63
C TYR A 296 23.25 13.75 -2.85
N LEU A 297 23.77 12.74 -3.55
CA LEU A 297 24.52 11.66 -2.92
C LEU A 297 25.82 12.17 -2.27
N ALA A 298 26.51 13.10 -2.92
CA ALA A 298 27.72 13.73 -2.39
C ALA A 298 27.44 14.56 -1.11
N LEU A 299 26.32 15.32 -1.10
CA LEU A 299 25.83 16.06 0.06
C LEU A 299 25.66 15.16 1.30
N HIS A 300 25.17 13.92 1.06
CA HIS A 300 24.96 12.91 2.11
C HIS A 300 26.21 12.05 2.41
N GLY A 301 27.40 12.47 1.93
CA GLY A 301 28.66 11.76 2.13
C GLY A 301 28.76 10.44 1.33
N ARG A 302 27.97 10.28 0.29
CA ARG A 302 27.76 9.02 -0.45
C ARG A 302 28.03 9.16 -1.94
N ALA A 303 29.00 10.02 -2.31
CA ALA A 303 29.39 10.22 -3.70
C ALA A 303 29.74 8.91 -4.46
N GLY A 304 30.23 7.90 -3.72
CA GLY A 304 30.53 6.57 -4.29
C GLY A 304 29.32 5.73 -4.67
N ASP A 305 28.11 6.12 -4.24
CA ASP A 305 26.84 5.46 -4.61
C ASP A 305 26.23 6.01 -5.91
N PHE A 306 26.86 7.01 -6.53
CA PHE A 306 26.45 7.53 -7.83
C PHE A 306 26.98 6.67 -8.96
N ALA A 307 26.09 6.36 -9.91
CA ALA A 307 26.45 5.85 -11.24
C ALA A 307 25.49 6.46 -12.27
N PRO A 308 25.97 6.78 -13.49
CA PRO A 308 25.08 7.22 -14.56
C PRO A 308 24.16 6.07 -14.98
N LEU A 309 22.86 6.32 -14.93
CA LEU A 309 21.81 5.42 -15.38
C LEU A 309 21.01 6.11 -16.48
N HIS A 310 21.06 5.54 -17.68
CA HIS A 310 20.27 5.95 -18.84
C HIS A 310 19.82 4.69 -19.58
N PRO A 311 18.68 4.71 -20.28
CA PRO A 311 18.34 3.62 -21.19
C PRO A 311 19.41 3.52 -22.32
N GLU A 312 19.73 2.30 -22.73
CA GLU A 312 20.61 2.10 -23.88
C GLU A 312 19.84 2.39 -25.18
N ASN A 313 20.58 2.78 -26.26
CA ASN A 313 19.94 2.98 -27.55
C ASN A 313 19.22 1.71 -28.02
N GLY A 314 17.98 1.89 -28.45
CA GLY A 314 17.09 0.82 -28.86
C GLY A 314 16.44 0.09 -27.68
N ALA A 315 16.42 0.65 -26.46
CA ALA A 315 15.68 0.10 -25.32
C ALA A 315 14.18 0.03 -25.64
N TYR A 316 13.56 -1.15 -25.43
CA TYR A 316 12.15 -1.39 -25.70
C TYR A 316 11.30 -1.19 -24.45
N TYR A 317 10.16 -0.54 -24.62
CA TYR A 317 9.13 -0.32 -23.59
C TYR A 317 7.77 -0.84 -24.07
N ASP A 318 6.96 -1.35 -23.16
CA ASP A 318 5.65 -1.94 -23.44
C ASP A 318 4.53 -0.90 -23.61
N GLY A 319 4.82 0.38 -23.39
CA GLY A 319 3.93 1.52 -23.55
C GLY A 319 4.63 2.82 -23.23
N LEU A 320 3.95 3.93 -23.47
CA LEU A 320 4.48 5.28 -23.28
C LEU A 320 3.47 6.16 -22.52
N ILE A 321 3.99 6.95 -21.61
CA ILE A 321 3.32 8.10 -21.00
C ILE A 321 4.08 9.35 -21.42
N GLU A 322 3.45 10.25 -22.17
CA GLU A 322 3.99 11.59 -22.44
C GLU A 322 3.55 12.51 -21.31
N LEU A 323 4.52 13.06 -20.58
CA LEU A 323 4.33 13.96 -19.45
C LEU A 323 4.96 15.32 -19.76
N ASP A 324 4.14 16.29 -20.19
CA ASP A 324 4.58 17.67 -20.40
C ASP A 324 4.37 18.48 -19.09
N LEU A 325 5.45 18.77 -18.38
CA LEU A 325 5.43 19.54 -17.14
C LEU A 325 4.84 20.96 -17.34
N SER A 326 4.97 21.51 -18.54
CA SER A 326 4.45 22.85 -18.85
C SER A 326 2.93 22.86 -19.05
N ALA A 327 2.32 21.70 -19.24
CA ALA A 327 0.86 21.57 -19.35
C ALA A 327 0.17 21.34 -18.00
N ILE A 328 0.91 20.93 -16.95
CA ILE A 328 0.34 20.66 -15.63
C ILE A 328 -0.14 21.97 -14.99
N GLU A 329 -1.31 21.89 -14.36
CA GLU A 329 -1.92 22.94 -13.53
C GLU A 329 -1.94 22.50 -12.06
N PRO A 330 -2.14 23.41 -11.08
CA PRO A 330 -2.41 23.02 -9.71
C PRO A 330 -3.60 22.06 -9.61
N MET A 331 -3.41 20.93 -8.92
CA MET A 331 -4.32 19.79 -8.87
C MET A 331 -4.93 19.58 -7.49
N ALA A 332 -6.08 18.94 -7.44
CA ALA A 332 -6.70 18.40 -6.24
C ALA A 332 -7.08 16.94 -6.48
N ALA A 333 -6.75 16.05 -5.53
CA ALA A 333 -7.32 14.71 -5.51
C ALA A 333 -8.45 14.65 -4.48
N LEU A 334 -9.66 14.46 -4.97
CA LEU A 334 -10.88 14.45 -4.15
C LEU A 334 -10.98 13.17 -3.30
N PRO A 335 -11.72 13.17 -2.16
CA PRO A 335 -11.98 11.93 -1.43
C PRO A 335 -12.66 10.88 -2.35
N PHE A 336 -12.30 9.57 -2.32
CA PHE A 336 -11.42 8.94 -1.32
C PHE A 336 -10.25 8.19 -2.01
N HIS A 337 -9.69 8.74 -3.09
CA HIS A 337 -8.55 8.12 -3.76
C HIS A 337 -7.69 9.18 -4.47
N PRO A 338 -6.34 9.06 -4.50
CA PRO A 338 -5.48 10.00 -5.22
C PRO A 338 -5.79 10.13 -6.73
N SER A 339 -6.42 9.14 -7.34
CA SER A 339 -6.85 9.18 -8.75
C SER A 339 -8.15 9.95 -9.02
N GLU A 340 -8.85 10.42 -7.97
CA GLU A 340 -10.00 11.31 -8.14
C GLU A 340 -9.52 12.75 -8.42
N ALA A 341 -8.67 12.88 -9.45
CA ALA A 341 -7.96 14.09 -9.80
C ALA A 341 -8.84 15.08 -10.57
N VAL A 342 -8.80 16.33 -10.14
CA VAL A 342 -9.39 17.49 -10.83
C VAL A 342 -8.39 18.66 -10.77
N THR A 343 -8.48 19.64 -11.67
CA THR A 343 -7.70 20.87 -11.50
C THR A 343 -8.28 21.71 -10.38
N LEU A 344 -7.43 22.45 -9.64
CA LEU A 344 -7.92 23.43 -8.66
C LEU A 344 -8.80 24.50 -9.32
N ARG A 345 -8.51 24.86 -10.55
CA ARG A 345 -9.34 25.79 -11.33
C ARG A 345 -10.77 25.26 -11.50
N GLU A 346 -10.96 23.97 -11.82
CA GLU A 346 -12.30 23.35 -11.93
C GLU A 346 -13.00 23.33 -10.57
N LEU A 347 -12.30 22.90 -9.51
CA LEU A 347 -12.86 22.83 -8.15
C LEU A 347 -13.26 24.22 -7.62
N ILE A 348 -12.46 25.26 -7.88
CA ILE A 348 -12.74 26.65 -7.45
C ILE A 348 -13.87 27.26 -8.27
N ALA A 349 -13.97 26.96 -9.57
CA ALA A 349 -15.00 27.50 -10.44
C ALA A 349 -16.40 27.00 -10.10
N ASP A 350 -16.54 25.73 -9.73
CA ASP A 350 -17.83 25.13 -9.37
C ASP A 350 -17.68 24.13 -8.22
N PRO A 351 -17.39 24.63 -6.99
CA PRO A 351 -17.19 23.76 -5.84
C PRO A 351 -18.47 23.00 -5.45
N GLY A 352 -19.65 23.57 -5.69
CA GLY A 352 -20.93 22.97 -5.30
C GLY A 352 -21.23 21.69 -6.06
N ASP A 353 -21.07 21.67 -7.38
CA ASP A 353 -21.34 20.50 -8.20
C ASP A 353 -20.26 19.40 -8.00
N VAL A 354 -18.99 19.80 -7.93
CA VAL A 354 -17.88 18.86 -7.69
C VAL A 354 -18.05 18.15 -6.34
N LEU A 355 -18.34 18.88 -5.27
CA LEU A 355 -18.48 18.29 -3.93
C LEU A 355 -19.76 17.46 -3.78
N ARG A 356 -20.84 17.80 -4.47
CA ARG A 356 -22.07 16.99 -4.49
C ARG A 356 -21.82 15.57 -5.04
N GLU A 357 -20.98 15.44 -6.07
CA GLU A 357 -20.60 14.11 -6.58
C GLU A 357 -19.71 13.35 -5.59
N VAL A 358 -18.88 14.03 -4.80
CA VAL A 358 -18.12 13.41 -3.69
C VAL A 358 -19.07 12.90 -2.60
N GLU A 359 -20.04 13.70 -2.16
CA GLU A 359 -21.05 13.31 -1.16
C GLU A 359 -21.86 12.09 -1.62
N LYS A 360 -22.27 12.06 -2.88
CA LYS A 360 -23.01 10.95 -3.49
C LYS A 360 -22.17 9.65 -3.51
N ARG A 361 -20.89 9.74 -3.89
CA ARG A 361 -19.96 8.58 -3.83
C ARG A 361 -19.74 8.10 -2.38
N ALA A 362 -19.57 9.03 -1.44
CA ALA A 362 -19.44 8.74 -0.03
C ALA A 362 -20.70 8.01 0.51
N ALA A 363 -21.90 8.51 0.21
CA ALA A 363 -23.14 7.89 0.63
C ALA A 363 -23.29 6.47 0.08
N ALA A 364 -22.93 6.24 -1.17
CA ALA A 364 -22.92 4.90 -1.77
C ALA A 364 -21.90 3.98 -1.08
N GLN A 365 -20.69 4.45 -0.84
CA GLN A 365 -19.60 3.66 -0.25
C GLN A 365 -19.86 3.28 1.21
N PHE A 366 -20.45 4.17 2.01
CA PHE A 366 -20.77 3.90 3.41
C PHE A 366 -22.19 3.38 3.65
N GLY A 367 -22.95 3.07 2.57
CA GLY A 367 -24.31 2.53 2.68
C GLY A 367 -25.29 3.46 3.40
N GLY A 368 -25.07 4.77 3.34
CA GLY A 368 -25.88 5.80 3.99
C GLY A 368 -25.81 5.84 5.54
N LYS A 369 -24.93 5.05 6.16
CA LYS A 369 -24.77 5.03 7.64
C LYS A 369 -24.16 6.32 8.19
N VAL A 370 -23.27 6.94 7.43
CA VAL A 370 -22.65 8.24 7.71
C VAL A 370 -22.70 9.08 6.45
N GLN A 371 -22.74 10.40 6.60
CA GLN A 371 -22.83 11.34 5.49
C GLN A 371 -21.80 12.44 5.63
N LEU A 372 -21.28 12.91 4.50
CA LEU A 372 -20.47 14.14 4.39
C LEU A 372 -21.37 15.29 3.93
N HIS A 373 -21.16 16.47 4.50
CA HIS A 373 -21.86 17.70 4.13
C HIS A 373 -20.88 18.74 3.60
N LEU A 374 -20.12 18.35 2.56
CA LEU A 374 -19.07 19.19 1.98
C LEU A 374 -19.63 20.41 1.24
N THR A 375 -20.81 20.27 0.66
CA THR A 375 -21.51 21.38 -0.01
C THR A 375 -21.89 22.50 0.97
N ASP A 376 -22.09 22.21 2.25
CA ASP A 376 -22.35 23.21 3.32
C ASP A 376 -21.13 24.10 3.58
N LYS A 377 -19.93 23.72 3.14
CA LYS A 377 -18.68 24.48 3.27
C LYS A 377 -18.50 25.51 2.14
N VAL A 378 -19.36 25.48 1.15
CA VAL A 378 -19.39 26.50 0.09
C VAL A 378 -20.19 27.71 0.60
N LYS A 379 -19.49 28.83 0.84
CA LYS A 379 -20.08 30.09 1.30
C LYS A 379 -19.76 31.19 0.29
N ASP A 380 -20.77 31.88 -0.16
CA ASP A 380 -20.64 32.96 -1.18
C ASP A 380 -19.91 32.48 -2.46
N GLY A 381 -20.16 31.21 -2.87
CA GLY A 381 -19.53 30.57 -4.01
C GLY A 381 -18.08 30.14 -3.79
N LYS A 382 -17.55 30.24 -2.57
CA LYS A 382 -16.17 29.88 -2.23
C LYS A 382 -16.15 28.69 -1.28
N LEU A 383 -15.30 27.70 -1.57
CA LEU A 383 -15.06 26.58 -0.68
C LEU A 383 -14.16 27.02 0.47
N ARG A 384 -14.60 26.72 1.69
CA ARG A 384 -13.81 26.88 2.93
C ARG A 384 -13.42 25.52 3.47
N VAL A 385 -12.17 25.39 3.89
CA VAL A 385 -11.60 24.21 4.51
C VAL A 385 -11.13 24.53 5.92
N GLU A 386 -11.12 23.53 6.79
CA GLU A 386 -10.83 23.74 8.21
C GLU A 386 -9.39 23.41 8.60
N GLN A 387 -8.67 22.63 7.76
CA GLN A 387 -7.32 22.18 8.11
C GLN A 387 -6.43 22.07 6.89
N GLY A 388 -5.17 22.50 7.02
CA GLY A 388 -4.09 22.28 6.08
C GLY A 388 -2.92 21.53 6.73
N VAL A 389 -2.39 20.51 6.05
CA VAL A 389 -1.27 19.70 6.57
C VAL A 389 -0.22 19.46 5.48
N ILE A 390 1.03 19.79 5.78
CA ILE A 390 2.19 19.44 4.95
C ILE A 390 3.03 18.44 5.73
N ALA A 391 3.10 17.17 5.27
CA ALA A 391 3.72 16.13 6.07
C ALA A 391 4.25 14.94 5.24
N GLY A 392 5.05 14.12 5.90
CA GLY A 392 5.49 12.82 5.42
C GLY A 392 6.59 12.89 4.35
N CYS A 393 6.79 11.76 3.71
CA CYS A 393 7.86 11.57 2.72
C CYS A 393 7.61 12.25 1.36
N ALA A 394 6.40 12.75 1.13
CA ALA A 394 6.03 13.54 -0.06
C ALA A 394 5.98 15.04 0.27
N GLY A 395 5.15 15.45 1.25
CA GLY A 395 4.91 16.84 1.56
C GLY A 395 6.03 17.50 2.38
N GLY A 396 6.62 16.78 3.33
CA GLY A 396 7.60 17.32 4.28
C GLY A 396 8.98 17.68 3.72
N LEU A 397 9.22 17.52 2.42
CA LEU A 397 10.50 17.83 1.79
C LEU A 397 10.86 19.32 1.91
N TYR A 398 12.16 19.62 1.96
CA TYR A 398 12.66 20.98 2.20
C TYR A 398 12.05 22.00 1.25
N ASP A 399 12.08 21.74 -0.07
CA ASP A 399 11.61 22.67 -1.10
C ASP A 399 10.10 22.98 -0.94
N ASN A 400 9.30 22.00 -0.54
CA ASN A 400 7.86 22.20 -0.31
C ASN A 400 7.59 23.10 0.91
N ILE A 401 8.32 22.87 2.01
CA ILE A 401 8.19 23.66 3.24
C ILE A 401 8.73 25.08 3.02
N ALA A 402 9.83 25.22 2.28
CA ALA A 402 10.41 26.52 1.94
C ALA A 402 9.46 27.35 1.04
N ALA A 403 8.84 26.71 0.05
CA ALA A 403 7.82 27.35 -0.81
C ALA A 403 6.59 27.80 0.00
N ALA A 404 6.10 26.93 0.91
CA ALA A 404 4.98 27.30 1.80
C ALA A 404 5.33 28.51 2.68
N ALA A 405 6.56 28.57 3.24
CA ALA A 405 7.03 29.71 4.03
C ALA A 405 7.19 31.00 3.20
N ALA A 406 7.57 30.89 1.93
CA ALA A 406 7.64 32.06 1.02
C ALA A 406 6.24 32.63 0.71
N ILE A 407 5.27 31.76 0.46
CA ILE A 407 3.87 32.18 0.21
C ILE A 407 3.26 32.86 1.45
N LEU A 408 3.63 32.41 2.65
CA LEU A 408 3.14 32.95 3.93
C LEU A 408 3.97 34.12 4.47
N ASP A 409 5.05 34.53 3.80
CA ASP A 409 5.90 35.60 4.30
C ASP A 409 5.14 36.92 4.43
N GLY A 410 5.18 37.53 5.62
CA GLY A 410 4.42 38.75 5.94
C GLY A 410 2.89 38.57 6.06
N CYS A 411 2.39 37.32 6.02
CA CYS A 411 0.97 36.99 6.16
C CYS A 411 0.74 36.15 7.43
N ASP A 412 -0.54 35.87 7.72
CA ASP A 412 -0.96 34.96 8.79
C ASP A 412 -2.03 33.96 8.30
N VAL A 413 -2.20 32.88 9.04
CA VAL A 413 -3.18 31.82 8.72
C VAL A 413 -4.58 32.09 9.28
N GLY A 414 -4.80 33.24 9.89
CA GLY A 414 -6.07 33.64 10.53
C GLY A 414 -6.20 33.15 11.96
N SER A 415 -7.32 33.52 12.60
CA SER A 415 -7.60 33.19 13.99
C SER A 415 -8.80 32.24 14.11
N GLY A 416 -8.55 30.96 14.40
CA GLY A 416 -9.53 30.05 14.97
C GLY A 416 -10.35 29.18 14.02
N ASN A 417 -10.36 29.45 12.71
CA ASN A 417 -11.18 28.67 11.78
C ASN A 417 -10.40 27.79 10.80
N PHE A 418 -9.08 27.87 10.82
CA PHE A 418 -8.20 27.08 9.96
C PHE A 418 -6.94 26.69 10.74
N ASP A 419 -6.70 25.40 10.86
CA ASP A 419 -5.50 24.85 11.46
C ASP A 419 -4.44 24.56 10.37
N PHE A 420 -3.18 24.94 10.61
CA PHE A 420 -2.10 24.66 9.67
C PHE A 420 -0.91 24.01 10.35
N SER A 421 -0.60 22.76 9.97
CA SER A 421 0.48 21.96 10.53
C SER A 421 1.53 21.58 9.48
N VAL A 422 2.80 21.65 9.88
CA VAL A 422 3.97 21.32 9.05
C VAL A 422 4.88 20.33 9.78
N TYR A 423 5.24 19.24 9.09
CA TYR A 423 6.10 18.17 9.58
C TYR A 423 7.30 18.00 8.64
N PRO A 424 8.54 18.34 9.04
CA PRO A 424 9.74 17.99 8.26
C PRO A 424 9.92 16.46 8.20
N PRO A 425 10.64 15.92 7.21
CA PRO A 425 10.72 14.47 7.02
C PRO A 425 11.83 13.81 7.85
N SER A 426 12.80 14.62 8.33
CA SER A 426 13.92 14.18 9.17
C SER A 426 14.49 15.33 9.99
N VAL A 427 15.24 15.00 11.05
CA VAL A 427 15.91 16.00 11.88
C VAL A 427 16.99 16.78 11.11
N PRO A 428 17.81 16.17 10.21
CA PRO A 428 18.72 16.97 9.36
C PRO A 428 17.99 18.04 8.53
N VAL A 429 16.86 17.69 7.91
CA VAL A 429 16.04 18.66 7.15
C VAL A 429 15.41 19.70 8.08
N GLU A 430 14.92 19.30 9.26
CA GLU A 430 14.37 20.24 10.26
C GLU A 430 15.42 21.25 10.70
N LEU A 431 16.65 20.80 10.97
CA LEU A 431 17.76 21.66 11.35
C LEU A 431 18.10 22.68 10.25
N GLU A 432 18.17 22.22 8.99
CA GLU A 432 18.38 23.09 7.84
C GLU A 432 17.26 24.13 7.67
N LEU A 433 16.00 23.76 7.87
CA LEU A 433 14.85 24.68 7.87
C LEU A 433 14.94 25.73 8.99
N VAL A 434 15.45 25.35 10.17
CA VAL A 434 15.70 26.28 11.29
C VAL A 434 16.82 27.24 10.95
N GLU A 435 17.97 26.75 10.48
CA GLU A 435 19.16 27.53 10.15
C GLU A 435 18.90 28.54 9.02
N ASN A 436 18.10 28.15 8.03
CA ASN A 436 17.72 29.02 6.92
C ASN A 436 16.52 29.96 7.24
N GLY A 437 16.03 29.95 8.49
CA GLY A 437 14.97 30.82 8.96
C GLY A 437 13.57 30.46 8.43
N VAL A 438 13.40 29.32 7.72
CA VAL A 438 12.12 28.86 7.17
C VAL A 438 11.13 28.57 8.29
N THR A 439 11.55 27.80 9.31
CA THR A 439 10.71 27.50 10.49
C THR A 439 10.24 28.75 11.20
N SER A 440 11.10 29.78 11.36
CA SER A 440 10.71 31.01 12.05
C SER A 440 9.69 31.86 11.26
N ARG A 441 9.73 31.81 9.92
CA ARG A 441 8.69 32.45 9.07
C ARG A 441 7.34 31.76 9.24
N LEU A 442 7.31 30.43 9.18
CA LEU A 442 6.09 29.63 9.41
C LEU A 442 5.47 29.87 10.78
N LEU A 443 6.28 29.89 11.85
CA LEU A 443 5.81 30.17 13.21
C LEU A 443 5.22 31.59 13.34
N ARG A 444 5.84 32.61 12.70
CA ARG A 444 5.28 33.98 12.69
C ARG A 444 3.97 34.08 11.93
N ALA A 445 3.77 33.26 10.90
CA ALA A 445 2.50 33.15 10.19
C ALA A 445 1.41 32.42 10.99
N GLY A 446 1.74 31.76 12.10
CA GLY A 446 0.80 31.01 12.92
C GLY A 446 0.73 29.51 12.60
N ALA A 447 1.65 28.99 11.77
CA ALA A 447 1.74 27.54 11.52
C ALA A 447 2.23 26.78 12.76
N VAL A 448 1.78 25.54 12.92
CA VAL A 448 2.26 24.61 13.96
C VAL A 448 3.32 23.70 13.37
N CYS A 449 4.60 23.95 13.71
CA CYS A 449 5.70 23.07 13.31
C CYS A 449 5.80 21.91 14.30
N LYS A 450 5.82 20.68 13.77
CA LYS A 450 5.82 19.44 14.54
C LYS A 450 7.02 18.57 14.15
N PRO A 451 7.51 17.66 15.03
CA PRO A 451 8.60 16.75 14.70
C PRO A 451 8.24 15.79 13.61
N CYS A 452 9.25 15.21 12.94
CA CYS A 452 9.04 14.24 11.85
C CYS A 452 8.23 13.03 12.29
N PHE A 453 7.13 12.75 11.59
CA PHE A 453 6.20 11.67 11.89
C PHE A 453 5.31 11.35 10.68
N CYS A 454 5.01 10.07 10.45
CA CYS A 454 4.11 9.63 9.38
C CYS A 454 2.61 9.69 9.74
N GLY A 455 2.26 10.07 10.97
CA GLY A 455 0.90 10.02 11.51
C GLY A 455 -0.19 10.61 10.64
N PRO A 456 -0.03 11.82 10.08
CA PRO A 456 -1.05 12.44 9.23
C PRO A 456 -1.41 11.62 7.98
N CYS A 457 -0.52 10.74 7.50
CA CYS A 457 -0.78 9.89 6.33
C CYS A 457 -1.68 8.69 6.64
N PHE A 458 -1.89 8.34 7.91
CA PHE A 458 -2.67 7.14 8.29
C PHE A 458 -3.61 7.32 9.51
N GLY A 459 -3.92 8.56 9.87
CA GLY A 459 -4.93 8.86 10.88
C GLY A 459 -4.46 8.80 12.33
N ALA A 460 -3.16 8.97 12.59
CA ALA A 460 -2.58 9.01 13.93
C ALA A 460 -2.04 10.40 14.33
N GLY A 461 -2.33 11.44 13.55
CA GLY A 461 -1.96 12.82 13.82
C GLY A 461 -2.76 13.77 12.97
N ASP A 462 -3.05 14.96 13.49
CA ASP A 462 -3.88 15.97 12.83
C ASP A 462 -5.21 15.41 12.31
N VAL A 463 -5.89 14.65 13.18
CA VAL A 463 -7.21 14.12 12.87
C VAL A 463 -8.21 15.28 12.80
N PRO A 464 -8.94 15.47 11.70
CA PRO A 464 -9.91 16.56 11.59
C PRO A 464 -11.16 16.26 12.44
N ALA A 465 -11.94 17.29 12.74
CA ALA A 465 -13.22 17.13 13.40
C ALA A 465 -14.20 16.33 12.52
N ASN A 466 -15.29 15.84 13.14
CA ASN A 466 -16.36 15.20 12.37
C ASN A 466 -16.91 16.16 11.32
N ASP A 467 -17.14 15.65 10.12
CA ASP A 467 -17.63 16.41 8.95
C ASP A 467 -16.68 17.54 8.47
N ALA A 468 -15.44 17.61 8.98
CA ALA A 468 -14.47 18.59 8.52
C ALA A 468 -13.86 18.21 7.15
N LEU A 469 -13.37 19.21 6.45
CA LEU A 469 -12.61 19.07 5.21
C LEU A 469 -11.17 19.51 5.43
N SER A 470 -10.23 18.57 5.29
CA SER A 470 -8.79 18.80 5.41
C SER A 470 -8.15 18.81 4.02
N ILE A 471 -7.19 19.72 3.79
CA ILE A 471 -6.33 19.70 2.60
C ILE A 471 -4.92 19.27 3.01
N ARG A 472 -4.34 18.30 2.29
CA ARG A 472 -3.08 17.69 2.72
C ARG A 472 -2.10 17.48 1.57
N HIS A 473 -0.83 17.80 1.81
CA HIS A 473 0.26 17.24 1.04
C HIS A 473 0.80 16.01 1.79
N THR A 474 0.11 14.90 1.62
CA THR A 474 0.43 13.56 2.12
C THR A 474 0.19 12.56 0.98
N THR A 475 0.38 11.28 1.19
CA THR A 475 0.32 10.32 0.08
C THR A 475 -1.07 9.77 -0.19
N ARG A 476 -2.00 9.78 0.78
CA ARG A 476 -3.30 9.09 0.66
C ARG A 476 -4.45 9.85 1.30
N ASN A 477 -5.62 9.74 0.66
CA ASN A 477 -6.90 10.23 1.17
C ASN A 477 -8.00 9.15 1.13
N PHE A 478 -7.62 7.89 1.32
CA PHE A 478 -8.56 6.77 1.39
C PHE A 478 -9.59 6.96 2.52
N PRO A 479 -10.75 6.28 2.46
CA PRO A 479 -11.77 6.36 3.51
C PRO A 479 -11.20 6.13 4.90
N ASN A 480 -11.54 7.00 5.83
CA ASN A 480 -11.17 6.92 7.26
C ASN A 480 -9.66 6.95 7.53
N ARG A 481 -8.84 7.23 6.51
CA ARG A 481 -7.38 7.31 6.64
C ARG A 481 -6.93 8.56 7.38
N GLU A 482 -7.77 9.56 7.47
CA GLU A 482 -7.59 10.79 8.25
C GLU A 482 -7.84 10.59 9.76
N GLY A 483 -8.46 9.46 10.16
CA GLY A 483 -8.69 9.08 11.55
C GLY A 483 -10.15 9.06 12.00
N SER A 484 -11.12 9.39 11.13
CA SER A 484 -12.54 9.28 11.46
C SER A 484 -12.97 7.81 11.63
N LYS A 485 -14.01 7.61 12.47
CA LYS A 485 -14.55 6.28 12.80
C LYS A 485 -16.03 6.19 12.44
N PRO A 486 -16.40 5.67 11.27
CA PRO A 486 -17.79 5.58 10.84
C PRO A 486 -18.67 4.74 11.77
N GLY A 487 -18.10 3.76 12.49
CA GLY A 487 -18.79 3.01 13.53
C GLY A 487 -19.29 3.86 14.71
N ASP A 488 -18.59 4.97 14.97
CA ASP A 488 -18.93 5.96 15.98
C ASP A 488 -19.73 7.16 15.39
N GLY A 489 -20.21 7.03 14.14
CA GLY A 489 -20.94 8.08 13.43
C GLY A 489 -20.06 9.21 12.89
N GLN A 490 -18.75 9.00 12.79
CA GLN A 490 -17.78 10.01 12.34
C GLN A 490 -17.40 9.77 10.88
N LEU A 491 -17.29 10.87 10.12
CA LEU A 491 -16.72 10.91 8.78
C LEU A 491 -16.13 12.29 8.54
N SER A 492 -14.98 12.35 7.84
CA SER A 492 -14.37 13.60 7.37
C SER A 492 -13.76 13.39 5.99
N GLY A 493 -13.50 14.50 5.29
CA GLY A 493 -12.94 14.48 3.94
C GLY A 493 -11.49 14.95 3.91
N VAL A 494 -10.67 14.34 3.05
CA VAL A 494 -9.33 14.83 2.72
C VAL A 494 -9.21 15.06 1.22
N ILE A 495 -8.81 16.26 0.85
CA ILE A 495 -8.36 16.58 -0.50
C ILE A 495 -6.82 16.61 -0.48
N LEU A 496 -6.18 15.87 -1.37
CA LEU A 496 -4.73 15.99 -1.55
C LEU A 496 -4.43 17.18 -2.48
N MET A 497 -3.45 17.97 -2.09
CA MET A 497 -3.00 19.16 -2.85
C MET A 497 -1.51 19.39 -2.63
N ASP A 498 -0.85 20.12 -3.53
CA ASP A 498 0.52 20.56 -3.33
C ASP A 498 0.66 21.56 -2.16
N ALA A 499 1.80 21.52 -1.50
CA ALA A 499 2.14 22.38 -0.36
C ALA A 499 1.99 23.88 -0.67
N ARG A 500 2.26 24.29 -1.92
CA ARG A 500 2.09 25.68 -2.38
C ARG A 500 0.64 26.12 -2.33
N SER A 501 -0.27 25.32 -2.86
CA SER A 501 -1.72 25.61 -2.85
C SER A 501 -2.34 25.48 -1.45
N ILE A 502 -1.78 24.61 -0.59
CA ILE A 502 -2.16 24.56 0.83
C ILE A 502 -1.76 25.86 1.53
N ALA A 503 -0.53 26.36 1.31
CA ALA A 503 -0.05 27.61 1.88
C ALA A 503 -0.84 28.84 1.34
N ALA A 504 -1.19 28.85 0.05
CA ALA A 504 -2.05 29.86 -0.54
C ALA A 504 -3.45 29.88 0.10
N THR A 505 -4.01 28.72 0.38
CA THR A 505 -5.28 28.56 1.12
C THR A 505 -5.15 29.02 2.57
N ALA A 506 -4.02 28.69 3.24
CA ALA A 506 -3.72 29.16 4.59
C ALA A 506 -3.61 30.70 4.65
N ARG A 507 -2.87 31.32 3.72
CA ARG A 507 -2.78 32.79 3.56
C ARG A 507 -4.15 33.44 3.37
N ASN A 508 -5.11 32.71 2.79
CA ASN A 508 -6.49 33.17 2.60
C ASN A 508 -7.47 32.63 3.67
N HIS A 509 -6.94 32.34 4.85
CA HIS A 509 -7.68 31.94 6.06
C HIS A 509 -8.66 30.78 5.81
N GLY A 510 -8.22 29.75 5.09
CA GLY A 510 -9.00 28.55 4.78
C GLY A 510 -9.94 28.67 3.59
N VAL A 511 -9.93 29.78 2.84
CA VAL A 511 -10.63 29.86 1.55
C VAL A 511 -9.76 29.20 0.49
N LEU A 512 -10.27 28.13 -0.14
CA LEU A 512 -9.52 27.36 -1.13
C LEU A 512 -8.97 28.29 -2.24
N THR A 513 -7.65 28.25 -2.39
CA THR A 513 -6.89 29.15 -3.27
C THR A 513 -5.79 28.36 -3.99
N SER A 514 -5.69 28.58 -5.30
CA SER A 514 -4.60 28.02 -6.10
C SER A 514 -3.31 28.84 -5.90
N ALA A 515 -2.17 28.18 -5.77
CA ALA A 515 -0.88 28.87 -5.71
C ALA A 515 -0.55 29.62 -7.01
N ALA A 516 -1.10 29.22 -8.15
CA ALA A 516 -0.95 29.94 -9.42
C ALA A 516 -1.62 31.34 -9.42
N ASP A 517 -2.57 31.58 -8.49
CA ASP A 517 -3.29 32.84 -8.35
C ASP A 517 -2.69 33.75 -7.27
N VAL A 518 -1.57 33.34 -6.67
CA VAL A 518 -0.89 34.10 -5.60
C VAL A 518 0.46 34.59 -6.13
N ASP A 519 0.67 35.89 -5.97
CA ASP A 519 1.97 36.47 -6.24
C ASP A 519 2.93 36.23 -5.07
N TYR A 520 4.00 35.47 -5.33
CA TYR A 520 5.08 35.20 -4.41
C TYR A 520 6.36 34.89 -5.18
N ASP A 521 7.49 35.21 -4.58
CA ASP A 521 8.79 34.82 -5.11
C ASP A 521 9.09 33.39 -4.74
N GLU A 522 9.40 32.53 -5.72
CA GLU A 522 9.93 31.18 -5.43
C GLU A 522 11.20 31.31 -4.58
N PRO A 523 11.36 30.40 -3.58
CA PRO A 523 12.54 30.45 -2.73
C PRO A 523 13.82 30.45 -3.57
N ALA A 524 14.72 31.41 -3.29
CA ALA A 524 16.03 31.41 -3.93
C ALA A 524 16.77 30.09 -3.58
N PRO A 525 17.50 29.49 -4.54
CA PRO A 525 18.31 28.32 -4.26
C PRO A 525 19.24 28.58 -3.08
N VAL A 526 19.20 27.70 -2.09
CA VAL A 526 20.12 27.75 -0.94
C VAL A 526 21.17 26.67 -1.09
N GLU A 527 22.35 26.91 -0.53
CA GLU A 527 23.35 25.86 -0.38
C GLU A 527 22.82 24.85 0.65
N ARG A 528 22.43 23.69 0.15
CA ARG A 528 21.86 22.61 0.96
C ARG A 528 22.92 22.02 1.89
N ARG A 529 22.52 21.62 3.08
CA ARG A 529 23.39 21.06 4.11
C ARG A 529 22.79 19.78 4.68
N PHE A 530 23.65 18.81 4.96
CA PHE A 530 23.27 17.58 5.64
C PHE A 530 24.17 17.38 6.85
N ASP A 531 23.63 17.57 8.05
CA ASP A 531 24.35 17.29 9.30
C ASP A 531 24.11 15.85 9.76
N ALA A 532 24.99 14.94 9.34
CA ALA A 532 24.94 13.53 9.74
C ALA A 532 25.12 13.33 11.26
N SER A 533 25.72 14.31 11.99
CA SER A 533 26.05 14.18 13.42
C SER A 533 24.80 13.99 14.29
N VAL A 534 23.62 14.45 13.82
CA VAL A 534 22.35 14.24 14.53
C VAL A 534 21.97 12.75 14.57
N TYR A 535 22.25 12.03 13.48
CA TYR A 535 22.04 10.57 13.43
C TYR A 535 23.12 9.83 14.23
N ASP A 536 24.39 10.23 14.13
CA ASP A 536 25.50 9.58 14.84
C ASP A 536 25.31 9.59 16.37
N LYS A 537 24.59 10.58 16.89
CA LYS A 537 24.27 10.70 18.32
C LYS A 537 23.07 9.85 18.77
N ARG A 538 22.23 9.41 17.84
CA ARG A 538 20.93 8.83 18.19
C ARG A 538 20.65 7.46 17.56
N VAL A 539 21.15 7.20 16.37
CA VAL A 539 20.91 5.95 15.63
C VAL A 539 21.90 4.89 16.12
N TYR A 540 21.37 3.74 16.52
CA TYR A 540 22.20 2.57 16.76
C TYR A 540 22.58 1.90 15.44
N ARG A 541 23.86 1.77 15.16
CA ARG A 541 24.43 1.14 13.96
C ARG A 541 25.02 -0.20 14.33
N GLY A 542 24.31 -1.27 14.09
CA GLY A 542 24.69 -2.63 14.51
C GLY A 542 24.93 -3.60 13.37
N PHE A 543 24.72 -3.20 12.10
CA PHE A 543 24.90 -4.10 10.98
C PHE A 543 26.34 -4.67 10.93
N GLY A 544 26.43 -6.01 10.76
CA GLY A 544 27.70 -6.73 10.79
C GLY A 544 28.29 -7.00 12.19
N HIS A 545 27.60 -6.55 13.26
CA HIS A 545 28.02 -6.74 14.64
C HIS A 545 26.92 -7.37 15.52
N PRO A 546 26.38 -8.55 15.17
CA PRO A 546 25.34 -9.20 15.94
C PRO A 546 25.87 -9.62 17.32
N GLN A 547 24.99 -9.54 18.33
CA GLN A 547 25.24 -10.03 19.69
C GLN A 547 24.24 -11.16 20.01
N PRO A 548 24.51 -12.40 19.61
CA PRO A 548 23.53 -13.50 19.67
C PRO A 548 22.98 -13.79 21.08
N ASP A 549 23.78 -13.52 22.12
CA ASP A 549 23.41 -13.75 23.52
C ASP A 549 22.61 -12.60 24.13
N ALA A 550 22.48 -11.46 23.42
CA ALA A 550 21.68 -10.33 23.90
C ALA A 550 20.21 -10.74 24.02
N PRO A 551 19.53 -10.43 25.15
CA PRO A 551 18.13 -10.77 25.33
C PRO A 551 17.24 -9.86 24.49
N LEU A 552 16.16 -10.41 23.92
CA LEU A 552 15.08 -9.60 23.36
C LEU A 552 14.23 -9.03 24.50
N GLN A 553 13.88 -7.75 24.38
CA GLN A 553 13.01 -7.07 25.35
C GLN A 553 11.54 -7.16 24.89
N TYR A 554 10.75 -7.95 25.61
CA TYR A 554 9.32 -8.10 25.36
C TYR A 554 8.51 -7.23 26.30
N GLY A 555 7.66 -6.37 25.75
CA GLY A 555 6.60 -5.72 26.50
C GLY A 555 5.37 -6.64 26.65
N PRO A 556 4.46 -6.35 27.59
CA PRO A 556 3.26 -7.16 27.83
C PRO A 556 2.33 -7.31 26.61
N ASN A 557 2.44 -6.43 25.63
CA ASN A 557 1.65 -6.49 24.41
C ASN A 557 2.29 -7.29 23.29
N ILE A 558 3.59 -7.61 23.40
CA ILE A 558 4.31 -8.36 22.36
C ILE A 558 4.11 -9.85 22.61
N ALA A 559 3.46 -10.55 21.69
CA ALA A 559 3.15 -11.97 21.81
C ALA A 559 3.69 -12.77 20.61
N GLU A 560 4.11 -13.99 20.89
CA GLU A 560 4.56 -14.95 19.86
C GLU A 560 3.37 -15.36 18.96
N TRP A 561 3.69 -15.82 17.75
CA TRP A 561 2.70 -16.44 16.87
C TRP A 561 2.16 -17.73 17.52
N PRO A 562 0.85 -17.99 17.44
CA PRO A 562 0.31 -19.28 17.82
C PRO A 562 0.83 -20.38 16.89
N ALA A 563 0.87 -21.62 17.37
CA ALA A 563 1.19 -22.77 16.53
C ALA A 563 0.16 -22.91 15.40
N ILE A 564 0.63 -23.02 14.17
CA ILE A 564 -0.21 -23.19 12.98
C ILE A 564 -0.04 -24.62 12.49
N PRO A 565 -1.11 -25.45 12.44
CA PRO A 565 -1.01 -26.83 12.00
C PRO A 565 -0.71 -26.91 10.49
N ALA A 566 -0.05 -28.00 10.08
CA ALA A 566 0.07 -28.38 8.68
C ALA A 566 -1.32 -28.67 8.07
N LEU A 567 -1.43 -28.60 6.75
CA LEU A 567 -2.68 -28.91 6.05
C LEU A 567 -3.07 -30.38 6.31
N SER A 568 -4.29 -30.63 6.73
CA SER A 568 -4.88 -31.96 6.92
C SER A 568 -5.28 -32.60 5.59
N ASP A 569 -5.58 -33.90 5.61
CA ASP A 569 -6.01 -34.63 4.42
C ASP A 569 -7.32 -34.05 3.86
N ASP A 570 -8.27 -33.76 4.74
CA ASP A 570 -9.57 -33.18 4.41
C ASP A 570 -9.80 -31.86 5.18
N LEU A 571 -10.65 -30.97 4.62
CA LEU A 571 -11.08 -29.74 5.29
C LEU A 571 -12.60 -29.68 5.44
N LEU A 572 -13.05 -29.21 6.60
CA LEU A 572 -14.42 -28.78 6.84
C LEU A 572 -14.40 -27.28 7.19
N LEU A 573 -14.83 -26.44 6.26
CA LEU A 573 -14.76 -25.00 6.36
C LEU A 573 -16.11 -24.44 6.80
N GLN A 574 -16.19 -23.80 7.98
CA GLN A 574 -17.39 -23.07 8.38
C GLN A 574 -17.37 -21.65 7.78
N VAL A 575 -18.43 -21.28 7.07
CA VAL A 575 -18.57 -19.93 6.48
C VAL A 575 -18.72 -18.92 7.61
N ALA A 576 -17.72 -18.06 7.80
CA ALA A 576 -17.68 -17.04 8.84
C ALA A 576 -18.17 -15.68 8.34
N SER A 577 -17.98 -15.35 7.07
CA SER A 577 -18.46 -14.10 6.46
C SER A 577 -18.67 -14.23 4.97
N VAL A 578 -19.63 -13.43 4.46
CA VAL A 578 -19.96 -13.34 3.02
C VAL A 578 -20.07 -11.87 2.65
N LEU A 579 -19.08 -11.37 1.90
CA LEU A 579 -19.00 -9.99 1.44
C LEU A 579 -19.28 -9.92 -0.07
N ARG A 580 -20.28 -9.14 -0.46
CA ARG A 580 -20.73 -9.06 -1.84
C ARG A 580 -20.42 -7.72 -2.51
N ASP A 581 -19.59 -6.91 -1.87
CA ASP A 581 -19.11 -5.68 -2.47
C ASP A 581 -18.25 -5.96 -3.70
N GLU A 582 -18.20 -5.02 -4.63
CA GLU A 582 -17.41 -5.16 -5.86
C GLU A 582 -15.93 -5.40 -5.53
N VAL A 583 -15.39 -4.65 -4.57
CA VAL A 583 -14.03 -4.82 -4.04
C VAL A 583 -14.07 -4.72 -2.51
N THR A 584 -13.34 -5.60 -1.82
CA THR A 584 -13.12 -5.51 -0.36
C THR A 584 -11.67 -5.10 -0.13
N THR A 585 -11.47 -3.96 0.54
CA THR A 585 -10.14 -3.44 0.83
C THR A 585 -9.47 -4.14 2.01
N THR A 586 -8.15 -4.05 2.09
CA THR A 586 -7.41 -4.58 3.25
C THR A 586 -7.71 -3.79 4.54
N ASP A 587 -8.10 -2.51 4.45
CA ASP A 587 -8.53 -1.72 5.59
C ASP A 587 -9.92 -2.11 6.11
N GLU A 588 -10.77 -2.68 5.28
CA GLU A 588 -12.03 -3.34 5.70
C GLU A 588 -11.76 -4.69 6.34
N LEU A 589 -10.77 -5.44 5.81
CA LEU A 589 -10.36 -6.72 6.40
C LEU A 589 -9.70 -6.53 7.77
N ILE A 590 -8.83 -5.51 7.91
CA ILE A 590 -8.20 -5.13 9.18
C ILE A 590 -7.93 -3.62 9.21
N PRO A 591 -8.55 -2.85 10.12
CA PRO A 591 -8.42 -1.40 10.17
C PRO A 591 -7.01 -0.95 10.53
N SER A 592 -6.25 -0.36 9.59
CA SER A 592 -4.81 -0.07 9.74
C SER A 592 -4.49 0.96 10.82
N GLY A 593 -5.16 2.11 10.85
CA GLY A 593 -4.88 3.20 11.79
C GLY A 593 -5.28 2.84 13.21
N GLU A 594 -6.51 2.34 13.39
CA GLU A 594 -7.11 2.00 14.68
C GLU A 594 -6.34 0.89 15.41
N THR A 595 -5.75 -0.04 14.67
CA THR A 595 -5.10 -1.23 15.21
C THR A 595 -3.58 -1.14 15.26
N SER A 596 -2.99 -0.01 14.90
CA SER A 596 -1.54 0.15 14.77
C SER A 596 -0.77 -0.28 16.04
N SER A 597 -1.29 0.03 17.22
CA SER A 597 -0.66 -0.32 18.50
C SER A 597 -0.76 -1.81 18.89
N TYR A 598 -1.57 -2.61 18.18
CA TYR A 598 -1.74 -4.04 18.49
C TYR A 598 -1.01 -4.97 17.53
N ARG A 599 -0.27 -4.44 16.55
CA ARG A 599 0.39 -5.24 15.50
C ARG A 599 1.48 -6.17 16.00
N SER A 600 2.00 -5.90 17.21
CA SER A 600 2.97 -6.77 17.91
C SER A 600 2.32 -7.94 18.65
N ASN A 601 0.98 -8.05 18.62
CA ASN A 601 0.24 -9.14 19.27
C ASN A 601 -0.78 -9.73 18.29
N PRO A 602 -0.44 -10.84 17.64
CA PRO A 602 -1.31 -11.46 16.63
C PRO A 602 -2.72 -11.76 17.13
N MET A 603 -2.85 -12.26 18.36
CA MET A 603 -4.15 -12.60 18.96
C MET A 603 -5.01 -11.39 19.29
N LYS A 604 -4.40 -10.28 19.74
CA LYS A 604 -5.13 -9.03 20.00
C LYS A 604 -5.50 -8.34 18.69
N LEU A 605 -4.58 -8.28 17.75
CA LEU A 605 -4.83 -7.69 16.43
C LEU A 605 -5.99 -8.39 15.71
N ALA A 606 -6.01 -9.72 15.75
CA ALA A 606 -7.03 -10.52 15.09
C ALA A 606 -8.46 -10.23 15.58
N GLN A 607 -8.63 -9.68 16.80
CA GLN A 607 -9.96 -9.31 17.32
C GLN A 607 -10.62 -8.17 16.51
N PHE A 608 -9.85 -7.45 15.69
CA PHE A 608 -10.35 -6.37 14.85
C PHE A 608 -10.63 -6.81 13.40
N THR A 609 -10.46 -8.09 13.08
CA THR A 609 -10.74 -8.61 11.73
C THR A 609 -12.19 -8.33 11.36
N LEU A 610 -12.40 -7.64 10.23
CA LEU A 610 -13.72 -7.22 9.72
C LEU A 610 -14.55 -6.37 10.69
N SER A 611 -13.96 -5.81 11.76
CA SER A 611 -14.70 -5.09 12.80
C SER A 611 -15.59 -3.96 12.28
N ARG A 612 -15.21 -3.34 11.16
CA ARG A 612 -15.97 -2.26 10.52
C ARG A 612 -17.03 -2.77 9.52
N ARG A 613 -16.83 -3.98 8.98
CA ARG A 613 -17.64 -4.49 7.87
C ARG A 613 -18.61 -5.60 8.29
N ASP A 614 -18.11 -6.56 9.06
CA ASP A 614 -18.88 -7.69 9.62
C ASP A 614 -18.39 -7.98 11.05
N PRO A 615 -18.86 -7.22 12.05
CA PRO A 615 -18.43 -7.38 13.46
C PRO A 615 -18.63 -8.78 14.02
N ASP A 616 -19.54 -9.57 13.43
CA ASP A 616 -19.81 -10.96 13.85
C ASP A 616 -18.81 -11.97 13.28
N TYR A 617 -17.91 -11.56 12.38
CA TYR A 617 -16.88 -12.44 11.84
C TYR A 617 -16.02 -13.10 12.92
N VAL A 618 -15.49 -12.30 13.86
CA VAL A 618 -14.60 -12.82 14.92
C VAL A 618 -15.31 -13.83 15.83
N PRO A 619 -16.51 -13.59 16.36
CA PRO A 619 -17.29 -14.61 17.06
C PRO A 619 -17.49 -15.90 16.27
N ARG A 620 -17.85 -15.81 14.98
CA ARG A 620 -18.07 -16.99 14.13
C ARG A 620 -16.78 -17.77 13.84
N ALA A 621 -15.66 -17.08 13.56
CA ALA A 621 -14.37 -17.72 13.35
C ALA A 621 -13.89 -18.45 14.62
N LYS A 622 -14.09 -17.84 15.80
CA LYS A 622 -13.81 -18.51 17.09
C LYS A 622 -14.71 -19.69 17.36
N ALA A 623 -15.97 -19.66 16.95
CA ALA A 623 -16.85 -20.83 17.04
C ALA A 623 -16.34 -21.99 16.18
N ALA A 624 -15.89 -21.72 14.93
CA ALA A 624 -15.25 -22.75 14.09
C ALA A 624 -13.98 -23.32 14.75
N ALA A 625 -13.13 -22.48 15.33
CA ALA A 625 -11.93 -22.90 16.04
C ALA A 625 -12.26 -23.74 17.30
N ALA A 626 -13.37 -23.46 17.99
CA ALA A 626 -13.85 -24.26 19.10
C ALA A 626 -14.31 -25.66 18.64
N LEU A 627 -14.97 -25.78 17.49
CA LEU A 627 -15.32 -27.07 16.89
C LEU A 627 -14.07 -27.89 16.55
N GLU A 628 -13.02 -27.22 16.04
CA GLU A 628 -11.71 -27.90 15.80
C GLU A 628 -11.10 -28.40 17.11
N THR A 629 -11.18 -27.63 18.17
CA THR A 629 -10.67 -28.05 19.49
C THR A 629 -11.38 -29.30 19.99
N LEU A 630 -12.71 -29.36 19.85
CA LEU A 630 -13.50 -30.54 20.21
C LEU A 630 -13.14 -31.74 19.31
N ARG A 631 -13.03 -31.54 18.00
CA ARG A 631 -12.63 -32.57 17.06
C ARG A 631 -11.24 -33.14 17.39
N ALA A 632 -10.25 -32.27 17.60
CA ALA A 632 -8.87 -32.67 17.93
C ALA A 632 -8.76 -33.43 19.25
N ALA A 633 -9.66 -33.11 20.21
CA ALA A 633 -9.75 -33.86 21.47
C ALA A 633 -10.51 -35.21 21.37
N GLY A 634 -11.05 -35.55 20.19
CA GLY A 634 -11.85 -36.74 20.00
C GLY A 634 -13.32 -36.62 20.41
N HIS A 635 -13.79 -35.40 20.73
CA HIS A 635 -15.14 -35.11 21.24
C HIS A 635 -16.08 -34.55 20.15
N ALA A 636 -15.79 -34.78 18.85
CA ALA A 636 -16.55 -34.25 17.73
C ALA A 636 -18.05 -34.58 17.74
N ARG A 637 -18.46 -35.62 18.45
CA ARG A 637 -19.87 -36.05 18.59
C ARG A 637 -20.59 -35.42 19.79
N GLU A 638 -19.90 -34.69 20.64
CA GLU A 638 -20.46 -34.05 21.83
C GLU A 638 -21.06 -32.65 21.48
N ASP A 639 -20.73 -32.12 20.33
CA ASP A 639 -21.34 -30.89 19.77
C ASP A 639 -22.44 -31.26 18.75
N ASP A 640 -23.66 -30.81 18.97
CA ASP A 640 -24.82 -31.15 18.13
C ASP A 640 -24.64 -30.64 16.68
N THR A 641 -24.04 -29.45 16.49
CA THR A 641 -23.81 -28.83 15.18
C THR A 641 -22.78 -29.64 14.36
N LEU A 642 -21.66 -29.96 14.97
CA LEU A 642 -20.61 -30.75 14.31
C LEU A 642 -21.07 -32.18 14.04
N SER A 643 -21.73 -32.81 15.01
CA SER A 643 -22.30 -34.17 14.85
C SER A 643 -23.31 -34.24 13.72
N ALA A 644 -24.21 -33.23 13.61
CA ALA A 644 -25.17 -33.13 12.52
C ALA A 644 -24.48 -32.93 11.15
N ALA A 645 -23.46 -32.08 11.10
CA ALA A 645 -22.69 -31.82 9.87
C ALA A 645 -21.95 -33.08 9.37
N LEU A 646 -21.25 -33.78 10.26
CA LEU A 646 -20.55 -35.02 9.92
C LEU A 646 -21.52 -36.10 9.41
N LYS A 647 -22.67 -36.22 10.05
CA LYS A 647 -23.73 -37.15 9.64
C LYS A 647 -24.31 -36.81 8.27
N ALA A 648 -24.61 -35.54 8.00
CA ALA A 648 -25.16 -35.08 6.73
C ALA A 648 -24.19 -35.30 5.55
N LEU A 649 -22.88 -35.16 5.81
CA LEU A 649 -21.81 -35.43 4.86
C LEU A 649 -21.43 -36.90 4.73
N GLY A 650 -22.07 -37.79 5.53
CA GLY A 650 -21.75 -39.24 5.53
C GLY A 650 -20.38 -39.57 6.11
N LEU A 651 -19.77 -38.68 6.91
CA LEU A 651 -18.45 -38.85 7.48
C LEU A 651 -18.47 -39.70 8.76
N THR A 652 -17.54 -40.66 8.88
CA THR A 652 -17.38 -41.50 10.02
C THR A 652 -16.55 -40.88 11.13
N ALA A 653 -16.38 -41.55 12.28
CA ALA A 653 -15.48 -41.10 13.33
C ALA A 653 -13.99 -41.16 12.89
N GLU A 654 -13.66 -42.08 11.99
CA GLU A 654 -12.31 -42.22 11.42
C GLU A 654 -12.00 -41.08 10.44
N ASP A 655 -12.99 -40.71 9.58
CA ASP A 655 -12.86 -39.58 8.69
C ASP A 655 -12.67 -38.28 9.49
N ALA A 656 -13.35 -38.11 10.61
CA ALA A 656 -13.19 -36.95 11.50
C ALA A 656 -11.75 -36.83 12.07
N GLN A 657 -10.97 -37.90 12.16
CA GLN A 657 -9.57 -37.80 12.59
C GLN A 657 -8.65 -37.18 11.54
N ARG A 658 -8.95 -37.35 10.25
CA ARG A 658 -8.17 -36.83 9.13
C ARG A 658 -8.62 -35.41 8.72
N LEU A 659 -9.70 -34.96 9.28
CA LEU A 659 -10.34 -33.69 9.00
C LEU A 659 -9.69 -32.55 9.82
N HIS A 660 -9.61 -31.33 9.28
CA HIS A 660 -9.40 -30.11 10.03
C HIS A 660 -10.58 -29.18 9.84
N ILE A 661 -11.06 -28.59 10.95
CA ILE A 661 -12.15 -27.62 10.91
C ILE A 661 -11.58 -26.20 10.94
N GLY A 662 -11.86 -25.41 9.91
CA GLY A 662 -11.44 -24.02 9.82
C GLY A 662 -12.57 -23.10 9.43
N SER A 663 -12.35 -21.80 9.56
CA SER A 663 -13.27 -20.80 9.02
C SER A 663 -12.91 -20.42 7.59
N VAL A 664 -13.92 -19.98 6.82
CA VAL A 664 -13.76 -19.45 5.46
C VAL A 664 -14.46 -18.11 5.32
N LEU A 665 -13.80 -17.19 4.63
CA LEU A 665 -14.35 -15.92 4.16
C LEU A 665 -14.66 -16.01 2.68
N PHE A 666 -15.88 -15.63 2.28
CA PHE A 666 -16.20 -15.32 0.90
C PHE A 666 -16.22 -13.80 0.67
N ALA A 667 -15.59 -13.35 -0.41
CA ALA A 667 -15.67 -11.97 -0.89
C ALA A 667 -15.57 -11.95 -2.42
N ASN A 668 -16.28 -11.06 -3.12
CA ASN A 668 -16.21 -11.02 -4.59
C ASN A 668 -14.78 -10.75 -5.08
N LYS A 669 -14.12 -9.72 -4.55
CA LYS A 669 -12.75 -9.31 -4.93
C LYS A 669 -11.99 -8.71 -3.75
N PRO A 670 -11.41 -9.56 -2.87
CA PRO A 670 -10.73 -9.10 -1.67
C PRO A 670 -9.28 -8.67 -1.94
N GLY A 671 -8.77 -7.75 -1.07
CA GLY A 671 -7.35 -7.55 -0.88
C GLY A 671 -6.74 -6.34 -1.59
N ASP A 672 -7.54 -5.32 -1.91
CA ASP A 672 -6.99 -4.02 -2.34
C ASP A 672 -6.51 -3.21 -1.12
N GLY A 673 -5.33 -2.58 -1.24
CA GLY A 673 -4.79 -1.75 -0.17
C GLY A 673 -3.42 -2.17 0.36
N SER A 674 -3.00 -1.63 1.53
CA SER A 674 -1.64 -1.75 2.07
C SER A 674 -1.45 -2.78 3.20
N ALA A 675 -2.48 -3.04 4.03
CA ALA A 675 -2.40 -3.93 5.20
C ALA A 675 -2.57 -5.42 4.85
N ARG A 676 -1.99 -5.87 3.74
CA ARG A 676 -2.25 -7.19 3.11
C ARG A 676 -1.81 -8.37 3.97
N GLU A 677 -0.66 -8.24 4.61
CA GLU A 677 -0.12 -9.29 5.48
C GLU A 677 -1.01 -9.48 6.70
N GLN A 678 -1.38 -8.39 7.40
CA GLN A 678 -2.26 -8.48 8.57
C GLN A 678 -3.67 -8.92 8.18
N ALA A 679 -4.16 -8.54 7.00
CA ALA A 679 -5.45 -8.99 6.51
C ALA A 679 -5.53 -10.52 6.34
N ALA A 680 -4.41 -11.18 6.01
CA ALA A 680 -4.33 -12.64 5.94
C ALA A 680 -4.00 -13.26 7.31
N SER A 681 -2.94 -12.80 7.99
CA SER A 681 -2.47 -13.40 9.24
C SER A 681 -3.52 -13.37 10.35
N CYS A 682 -4.31 -12.30 10.46
CA CYS A 682 -5.38 -12.18 11.44
C CYS A 682 -6.49 -13.22 11.25
N GLN A 683 -6.87 -13.49 10.01
CA GLN A 683 -7.81 -14.58 9.71
C GLN A 683 -7.24 -15.93 10.13
N ARG A 684 -5.95 -16.19 9.79
CA ARG A 684 -5.29 -17.46 10.14
C ARG A 684 -5.20 -17.68 11.64
N VAL A 685 -4.85 -16.64 12.39
CA VAL A 685 -4.77 -16.67 13.86
C VAL A 685 -6.12 -17.01 14.52
N LEU A 686 -7.24 -16.64 13.88
CA LEU A 686 -8.60 -16.99 14.31
C LEU A 686 -9.07 -18.37 13.82
N GLY A 687 -8.21 -19.15 13.15
CA GLY A 687 -8.57 -20.45 12.60
C GLY A 687 -9.04 -20.42 11.14
N GLY A 688 -8.84 -19.29 10.43
CA GLY A 688 -9.11 -19.17 9.00
C GLY A 688 -8.25 -20.12 8.18
N SER A 689 -8.87 -20.94 7.32
CA SER A 689 -8.16 -21.94 6.51
C SER A 689 -8.31 -21.72 5.00
N ALA A 690 -9.30 -20.95 4.58
CA ALA A 690 -9.48 -20.60 3.17
C ALA A 690 -10.12 -19.23 3.00
N ASN A 691 -9.85 -18.60 1.86
CA ASN A 691 -10.66 -17.53 1.28
C ASN A 691 -11.24 -18.05 -0.04
N ILE A 692 -12.51 -17.74 -0.31
CA ILE A 692 -13.17 -18.03 -1.58
C ILE A 692 -13.57 -16.72 -2.21
N CYS A 693 -13.23 -16.52 -3.51
CA CYS A 693 -13.57 -15.31 -4.24
C CYS A 693 -13.76 -15.60 -5.73
N TYR A 694 -14.20 -14.60 -6.50
CA TYR A 694 -14.14 -14.69 -7.96
C TYR A 694 -12.77 -14.26 -8.49
N GLU A 695 -12.18 -13.23 -7.89
CA GLU A 695 -10.86 -12.70 -8.24
C GLU A 695 -10.20 -12.08 -7.02
N PHE A 696 -8.88 -12.21 -6.86
CA PHE A 696 -8.11 -11.44 -5.88
C PHE A 696 -7.80 -10.05 -6.44
N ALA A 697 -8.08 -9.01 -5.67
CA ALA A 697 -7.84 -7.63 -6.10
C ALA A 697 -6.35 -7.36 -6.42
N THR A 698 -5.45 -8.00 -5.67
CA THR A 698 -4.00 -7.91 -5.90
C THR A 698 -3.32 -9.27 -5.77
N LYS A 699 -2.29 -9.51 -6.60
CA LYS A 699 -1.38 -10.67 -6.44
C LYS A 699 -0.80 -10.73 -5.03
N ARG A 700 -0.46 -9.58 -4.46
CA ARG A 700 0.17 -9.45 -3.15
C ARG A 700 -0.70 -9.96 -2.00
N TYR A 701 -2.03 -9.71 -2.02
CA TYR A 701 -2.90 -10.28 -0.99
C TYR A 701 -3.03 -11.80 -1.13
N ARG A 702 -3.15 -12.32 -2.37
CA ARG A 702 -3.15 -13.77 -2.62
C ARG A 702 -1.87 -14.42 -2.08
N SER A 703 -0.70 -13.84 -2.36
CA SER A 703 0.59 -14.35 -1.86
C SER A 703 0.65 -14.33 -0.32
N ASN A 704 0.09 -13.30 0.33
CA ASN A 704 0.01 -13.29 1.80
C ASN A 704 -0.95 -14.36 2.34
N CYS A 705 -2.05 -14.68 1.66
CA CYS A 705 -2.88 -15.84 2.02
C CYS A 705 -2.05 -17.14 1.99
N VAL A 706 -1.30 -17.38 0.92
CA VAL A 706 -0.41 -18.53 0.78
C VAL A 706 0.63 -18.57 1.90
N ASN A 707 1.32 -17.45 2.15
CA ASN A 707 2.34 -17.35 3.20
C ASN A 707 1.79 -17.70 4.59
N TRP A 708 0.52 -17.42 4.86
CA TRP A 708 -0.15 -17.76 6.11
C TRP A 708 -0.96 -19.07 6.07
N GLY A 709 -0.84 -19.85 4.98
CA GLY A 709 -1.51 -21.15 4.85
C GLY A 709 -3.03 -21.06 4.73
N ILE A 710 -3.52 -19.94 4.21
CA ILE A 710 -4.91 -19.76 3.81
C ILE A 710 -5.03 -20.14 2.34
N LEU A 711 -5.81 -21.16 2.03
CA LEU A 711 -6.06 -21.61 0.66
C LEU A 711 -6.81 -20.52 -0.14
N PRO A 712 -6.20 -19.92 -1.18
CA PRO A 712 -6.81 -18.85 -1.94
C PRO A 712 -7.66 -19.40 -3.08
N PHE A 713 -8.79 -20.00 -2.75
CA PHE A 713 -9.71 -20.58 -3.72
C PHE A 713 -10.46 -19.53 -4.53
N THR A 714 -10.73 -19.86 -5.79
CA THR A 714 -11.61 -19.08 -6.67
C THR A 714 -12.78 -19.93 -7.17
N LEU A 715 -13.87 -19.26 -7.57
CA LEU A 715 -15.00 -19.84 -8.29
C LEU A 715 -14.87 -19.53 -9.77
N ALA A 716 -15.53 -20.32 -10.61
CA ALA A 716 -15.66 -19.99 -12.03
C ALA A 716 -16.55 -18.74 -12.21
N ALA A 717 -16.28 -17.98 -13.28
CA ALA A 717 -17.11 -16.84 -13.60
C ALA A 717 -18.56 -17.31 -13.91
N GLY A 718 -19.52 -16.77 -13.14
CA GLY A 718 -20.94 -17.11 -13.27
C GLY A 718 -21.45 -18.19 -12.31
N ASP A 719 -20.57 -18.89 -11.59
CA ASP A 719 -21.01 -19.83 -10.55
C ASP A 719 -21.43 -19.04 -9.30
N PRO A 720 -22.68 -19.15 -8.83
CA PRO A 720 -23.11 -18.40 -7.66
C PRO A 720 -22.49 -19.00 -6.39
N PHE A 721 -22.01 -18.14 -5.47
CA PHE A 721 -21.75 -18.56 -4.12
C PHE A 721 -23.02 -18.45 -3.28
N ASP A 722 -23.63 -19.58 -2.98
CA ASP A 722 -24.92 -19.64 -2.24
C ASP A 722 -24.74 -19.87 -0.73
N GLY A 723 -23.48 -20.02 -0.24
CA GLY A 723 -23.21 -20.18 1.18
C GLY A 723 -23.59 -18.95 2.01
N ALA A 724 -23.98 -19.19 3.25
CA ALA A 724 -24.29 -18.16 4.25
C ALA A 724 -23.47 -18.41 5.52
N PRO A 725 -23.27 -17.39 6.38
CA PRO A 725 -22.60 -17.59 7.66
C PRO A 725 -23.24 -18.72 8.49
N GLY A 726 -22.40 -19.66 8.96
CA GLY A 726 -22.80 -20.87 9.67
C GLY A 726 -22.89 -22.14 8.82
N ASP A 727 -23.00 -22.04 7.49
CA ASP A 727 -22.95 -23.19 6.58
C ASP A 727 -21.56 -23.82 6.58
N PHE A 728 -21.47 -25.09 6.14
CA PHE A 728 -20.19 -25.79 6.01
C PHE A 728 -19.84 -26.11 4.56
N ILE A 729 -18.55 -26.08 4.25
CA ILE A 729 -17.99 -26.53 2.96
C ILE A 729 -16.99 -27.63 3.26
N TYR A 730 -17.26 -28.85 2.79
CA TYR A 730 -16.36 -29.98 2.89
C TYR A 730 -15.49 -30.09 1.64
N VAL A 731 -14.17 -30.14 1.80
CA VAL A 731 -13.19 -30.31 0.73
C VAL A 731 -12.40 -31.58 1.00
N PRO A 732 -12.79 -32.71 0.39
CA PRO A 732 -12.10 -33.99 0.56
C PRO A 732 -10.73 -33.99 -0.13
N ARG A 733 -9.79 -34.76 0.38
CA ARG A 733 -8.45 -35.03 -0.19
C ARG A 733 -7.66 -33.77 -0.61
N VAL A 734 -7.93 -32.64 0.06
CA VAL A 734 -7.32 -31.34 -0.32
C VAL A 734 -5.80 -31.41 -0.29
N ARG A 735 -5.22 -32.17 0.65
CA ARG A 735 -3.78 -32.35 0.79
C ARG A 735 -3.19 -33.15 -0.37
N GLU A 736 -3.85 -34.25 -0.75
CA GLU A 736 -3.42 -35.13 -1.85
C GLU A 736 -3.46 -34.38 -3.20
N GLU A 737 -4.58 -33.72 -3.49
CA GLU A 737 -4.78 -32.97 -4.75
C GLU A 737 -3.82 -31.78 -4.85
N LEU A 738 -3.60 -31.03 -3.74
CA LEU A 738 -2.63 -29.96 -3.70
C LEU A 738 -1.17 -30.48 -3.92
N ALA A 739 -0.82 -31.62 -3.33
CA ALA A 739 0.47 -32.23 -3.52
C ALA A 739 0.69 -32.74 -4.96
N ALA A 740 -0.35 -33.24 -5.61
CA ALA A 740 -0.33 -33.64 -7.02
C ALA A 740 -0.22 -32.43 -7.98
N GLY A 741 -0.52 -31.23 -7.52
CA GLY A 741 -0.51 -30.01 -8.33
C GLY A 741 -1.82 -29.75 -9.06
N ASP A 742 -2.89 -30.38 -8.59
CA ASP A 742 -4.24 -30.17 -9.17
C ASP A 742 -4.70 -28.72 -8.93
N GLU A 743 -5.39 -28.18 -9.92
CA GLU A 743 -5.97 -26.83 -9.86
C GLU A 743 -7.49 -26.87 -9.57
N VAL A 744 -8.10 -28.05 -9.56
CA VAL A 744 -9.54 -28.25 -9.41
C VAL A 744 -9.82 -29.08 -8.17
N PHE A 745 -10.60 -28.55 -7.23
CA PHE A 745 -10.94 -29.17 -5.97
C PHE A 745 -12.45 -29.38 -5.86
N PRO A 746 -12.93 -30.63 -5.97
CA PRO A 746 -14.32 -30.94 -5.67
C PRO A 746 -14.63 -30.59 -4.21
N ALA A 747 -15.80 -29.99 -3.98
CA ALA A 747 -16.25 -29.63 -2.64
C ALA A 747 -17.76 -29.83 -2.50
N VAL A 748 -18.25 -29.86 -1.26
CA VAL A 748 -19.68 -30.02 -0.94
C VAL A 748 -20.10 -28.92 0.01
N LEU A 749 -21.02 -28.06 -0.40
CA LEU A 749 -21.70 -27.10 0.47
C LEU A 749 -22.81 -27.81 1.24
N LEU A 750 -22.76 -27.72 2.58
CA LEU A 750 -23.83 -28.21 3.48
C LEU A 750 -24.58 -27.00 4.04
N ARG A 751 -25.87 -26.92 3.74
CA ARG A 751 -26.76 -25.86 4.19
C ARG A 751 -28.08 -26.42 4.66
N GLY A 752 -28.47 -26.14 5.90
CA GLY A 752 -29.75 -26.58 6.46
C GLY A 752 -29.96 -28.09 6.46
N GLY A 753 -28.87 -28.90 6.45
CA GLY A 753 -28.91 -30.36 6.36
C GLY A 753 -28.94 -30.93 4.93
N GLU A 754 -29.01 -30.07 3.91
CA GLU A 754 -28.93 -30.45 2.49
C GLU A 754 -27.50 -30.24 1.95
N THR A 755 -27.06 -31.14 1.09
CA THR A 755 -25.74 -31.10 0.43
C THR A 755 -25.86 -30.67 -1.03
N ARG A 756 -24.91 -29.85 -1.48
CA ARG A 756 -24.80 -29.43 -2.89
C ARG A 756 -23.35 -29.47 -3.33
N ASP A 757 -23.07 -30.12 -4.44
CA ASP A 757 -21.76 -30.13 -5.06
C ASP A 757 -21.34 -28.74 -5.54
N MET A 758 -20.07 -28.41 -5.34
CA MET A 758 -19.43 -27.20 -5.84
C MET A 758 -18.01 -27.50 -6.28
N THR A 759 -17.43 -26.63 -7.09
CA THR A 759 -16.04 -26.75 -7.55
C THR A 759 -15.25 -25.51 -7.14
N LEU A 760 -14.12 -25.74 -6.46
CA LEU A 760 -13.16 -24.69 -6.09
C LEU A 760 -11.94 -24.80 -7.01
N TYR A 761 -11.30 -23.66 -7.28
CA TYR A 761 -10.11 -23.59 -8.13
C TYR A 761 -8.95 -22.96 -7.36
N LEU A 762 -7.76 -23.55 -7.46
CA LEU A 762 -6.51 -23.00 -6.93
C LEU A 762 -5.52 -22.87 -8.11
N LYS A 763 -5.66 -21.80 -8.88
CA LYS A 763 -4.90 -21.60 -10.11
C LYS A 763 -3.56 -20.90 -9.88
N ASN A 764 -2.62 -21.14 -10.80
CA ASN A 764 -1.31 -20.49 -10.84
C ASN A 764 -0.52 -20.62 -9.52
N THR A 765 -0.51 -21.82 -8.96
CA THR A 765 0.24 -22.16 -7.73
C THR A 765 1.54 -22.87 -8.13
N ASP A 766 2.69 -22.26 -7.83
CA ASP A 766 3.98 -22.90 -8.06
C ASP A 766 4.33 -23.96 -7.02
N ALA A 767 5.45 -24.68 -7.20
CA ALA A 767 5.85 -25.76 -6.32
C ALA A 767 6.15 -25.28 -4.89
N GLN A 768 6.72 -24.10 -4.73
CA GLN A 768 7.03 -23.51 -3.44
C GLN A 768 5.76 -23.08 -2.70
N GLU A 769 4.82 -22.42 -3.39
CA GLU A 769 3.51 -22.06 -2.82
C GLU A 769 2.73 -23.30 -2.36
N ARG A 770 2.77 -24.39 -3.13
CA ARG A 770 2.14 -25.66 -2.73
C ARG A 770 2.78 -26.22 -1.46
N GLU A 771 4.11 -26.23 -1.38
CA GLU A 771 4.81 -26.72 -0.18
C GLU A 771 4.52 -25.86 1.06
N LEU A 772 4.46 -24.53 0.90
CA LEU A 772 4.05 -23.60 1.95
C LEU A 772 2.66 -23.96 2.51
N LEU A 773 1.69 -24.15 1.62
CA LEU A 773 0.32 -24.51 2.00
C LEU A 773 0.26 -25.89 2.66
N LEU A 774 1.00 -26.89 2.14
CA LEU A 774 1.07 -28.22 2.73
C LEU A 774 1.67 -28.23 4.14
N ARG A 775 2.68 -27.39 4.40
CA ARG A 775 3.30 -27.23 5.71
C ARG A 775 2.51 -26.32 6.67
N GLY A 776 1.45 -25.66 6.17
CA GLY A 776 0.51 -24.86 6.95
C GLY A 776 0.82 -23.37 7.01
N CYS A 777 2.08 -22.94 6.87
CA CYS A 777 2.47 -21.54 6.71
C CYS A 777 3.98 -21.40 6.46
N LEU A 778 4.38 -20.16 6.12
CA LEU A 778 5.76 -19.76 5.88
C LEU A 778 6.69 -20.08 7.07
N ILE A 779 6.23 -19.92 8.32
CA ILE A 779 7.02 -20.21 9.53
C ILE A 779 7.44 -21.68 9.55
N ASN A 780 6.49 -22.59 9.39
CA ASN A 780 6.74 -24.03 9.40
C ASN A 780 7.64 -24.48 8.23
N TYR A 781 7.39 -23.90 7.05
CA TYR A 781 8.17 -24.18 5.85
C TYR A 781 9.65 -23.86 6.04
N TYR A 782 9.96 -22.66 6.53
CA TYR A 782 11.36 -22.29 6.73
C TYR A 782 12.02 -22.92 7.96
N ALA A 783 11.26 -23.18 9.02
CA ALA A 783 11.77 -23.92 10.15
C ALA A 783 12.28 -25.31 9.73
N ALA A 784 11.46 -26.05 8.95
CA ALA A 784 11.85 -27.35 8.42
C ALA A 784 13.05 -27.28 7.45
N LYS A 785 13.08 -26.30 6.54
CA LYS A 785 14.25 -26.11 5.64
C LYS A 785 15.53 -25.78 6.38
N ASN A 786 15.45 -25.03 7.48
CA ASN A 786 16.63 -24.75 8.30
C ASN A 786 17.11 -26.00 9.06
N GLU A 787 16.20 -26.85 9.53
CA GLU A 787 16.57 -28.15 10.11
C GLU A 787 17.26 -29.05 9.06
N GLU A 788 16.74 -29.13 7.83
CA GLU A 788 17.32 -29.89 6.72
C GLU A 788 18.73 -29.37 6.30
N ARG A 789 19.05 -28.10 6.49
CA ARG A 789 20.36 -27.50 6.17
C ARG A 789 21.40 -27.68 7.28
N HIS A 790 20.98 -27.92 8.50
CA HIS A 790 21.85 -27.95 9.68
C HIS A 790 21.85 -29.33 10.39
N GLY A 791 20.99 -30.28 9.98
CA GLY A 791 21.00 -31.68 10.38
C GLY A 791 21.80 -32.52 9.38
#